data_6c8d7172dd846642782b18117915ae8c
#
_entry.id   6c8d7172dd846642782b18117915ae8c
#
_cell.length_a   1.000
_cell.length_b   1.000
_cell.length_c   1.000
_cell.angle_alpha   90.00
_cell.angle_beta   90.00
_cell.angle_gamma   90.00
#
_symmetry.space_group_name_H-M   'P 1'
#
loop_
_entity.id
_entity.type
_entity.pdbx_description
1 polymer ?
#
loop_
_entity_poly.entity_id
_entity_poly.type
_entity_poly.pdbx_seq_one_letter_code
_entity_poly.pdbx_strand_id
1 'polypeptide(L)'
;MDVVYTLLSPDLIGAYVVRLSIPILLTVLFGSSVHAETPASVEPFDTCPSKAFLFQSSPSKVYGVNLVTGGYSTLAETTGLNTHINAVGFNQSDRYIYGFDYDNEVVIRIGQNYVGEQLTVNGLPNNTKFISGDVHDQIYYLHRRELGIIKIDLSPLESDPSATLTATTLDTDLNNLRTSDVAINPIDGNLYAVNNNSYNLYRVDLETGDSDMVYSLVADIGPPSGGFGAVYFDVDGNFYISRNDDGKIFRIDLSNEDDIDDKNLEAVLFASGPISGQNDGARCANAPIIDEDSTIDFGDAPDSYKTLLASNGPRHEVDSGFYLGSIAPDSEGDGFTSPLDDNKAGLADEDGVGFVTALEVGNTSLVSVQASTAGYLSAWIDWNQDGDFQDTGEKVFSDSLLTSGINSLSIAVPAGATIGSTWSRFRFSEASGLDYFGGATTGEVEDHPVTIMENGSSLRYYPSESGYATIAFEDNWPKEGDYDLNDVVFKFRITETLDENSAITRVLIQGYLSAYGAGYHNGFAFRLGGINRSDISSASTLTHNSVLQESNGLESDSNEAIFIVSDDLKQKLPAGCMYYRTAQHCQEALVFEFEIDVYFNEGTDTSSLMTMPYDPFIFATPGAYVRDGLWYNPGRGLEIHLADQAPTEQFDTYWLGWWSDSSDPATSRYFKTSSNHPWALLIPDEWSWPREHVDLVEAYPEFAGYAESGGENNLQWYLLEKATENKYYLSEE
;
A
#
# COMPACT_ATOMS: atom_id res chain seq x y z
N MET A 1 25.15 -36.83 -43.38
CA MET A 1 24.61 -38.19 -43.27
C MET A 1 23.25 -38.01 -42.67
N ASP A 2 22.30 -37.72 -43.48
CA ASP A 2 21.24 -38.59 -44.04
C ASP A 2 20.23 -38.98 -42.95
N VAL A 3 19.10 -38.32 -42.95
CA VAL A 3 17.84 -38.63 -43.66
C VAL A 3 17.06 -39.79 -42.99
N VAL A 4 15.82 -39.56 -42.59
CA VAL A 4 14.65 -40.22 -43.20
C VAL A 4 13.34 -39.55 -42.76
N TYR A 5 12.57 -39.11 -43.75
CA TYR A 5 11.13 -38.79 -43.69
C TYR A 5 10.29 -40.05 -43.53
N THR A 6 9.13 -39.93 -42.87
CA THR A 6 7.99 -40.78 -43.23
C THR A 6 6.68 -39.98 -43.19
N LEU A 7 6.13 -39.77 -44.35
CA LEU A 7 4.77 -39.35 -44.63
C LEU A 7 3.80 -40.53 -44.46
N LEU A 8 2.62 -40.27 -43.93
CA LEU A 8 1.40 -41.02 -44.29
C LEU A 8 0.17 -40.11 -44.15
N SER A 9 -0.47 -39.82 -45.27
CA SER A 9 -1.88 -39.44 -45.44
C SER A 9 -2.59 -40.69 -46.01
N PRO A 10 -3.90 -40.73 -46.36
CA PRO A 10 -4.96 -39.72 -46.35
C PRO A 10 -6.33 -40.28 -45.85
N ASP A 11 -7.35 -39.43 -45.88
CA ASP A 11 -8.74 -39.65 -46.28
C ASP A 11 -9.78 -39.11 -45.30
N LEU A 12 -10.45 -38.06 -45.75
CA LEU A 12 -11.91 -38.05 -45.85
C LEU A 12 -12.39 -36.75 -46.54
N ILE A 13 -12.93 -36.99 -47.74
CA ILE A 13 -13.55 -36.00 -48.62
C ILE A 13 -14.93 -35.62 -48.06
N GLY A 14 -15.15 -34.33 -47.80
CA GLY A 14 -16.47 -33.76 -47.56
C GLY A 14 -16.75 -32.66 -48.59
N ALA A 15 -17.60 -32.93 -49.54
CA ALA A 15 -17.98 -32.02 -50.62
C ALA A 15 -18.87 -30.88 -50.10
N TYR A 16 -18.43 -29.63 -50.26
CA TYR A 16 -19.29 -28.46 -50.12
C TYR A 16 -19.77 -27.98 -51.46
N VAL A 17 -21.10 -28.03 -51.66
CA VAL A 17 -21.81 -27.47 -52.81
C VAL A 17 -21.84 -25.94 -52.67
N VAL A 18 -21.13 -25.25 -53.56
CA VAL A 18 -21.22 -23.79 -53.71
C VAL A 18 -22.44 -23.47 -54.57
N ARG A 19 -23.49 -22.90 -53.96
CA ARG A 19 -24.57 -22.24 -54.71
C ARG A 19 -24.19 -20.79 -54.95
N LEU A 20 -23.90 -20.44 -56.20
CA LEU A 20 -23.88 -19.07 -56.68
C LEU A 20 -25.33 -18.54 -56.71
N SER A 21 -25.63 -17.58 -55.89
CA SER A 21 -26.84 -16.74 -56.00
C SER A 21 -26.42 -15.37 -56.54
N ILE A 22 -26.90 -15.03 -57.71
CA ILE A 22 -26.76 -13.72 -58.34
C ILE A 22 -27.76 -12.79 -57.64
N PRO A 23 -27.38 -11.68 -57.02
CA PRO A 23 -28.32 -10.71 -56.51
C PRO A 23 -28.75 -9.76 -57.65
N ILE A 24 -30.04 -9.71 -57.91
CA ILE A 24 -30.69 -8.68 -58.74
C ILE A 24 -30.58 -7.35 -57.95
N LEU A 25 -29.89 -6.39 -58.56
CA LEU A 25 -29.75 -5.03 -58.03
C LEU A 25 -31.09 -4.28 -58.21
N LEU A 26 -31.86 -4.20 -57.11
CA LEU A 26 -33.03 -3.35 -57.05
C LEU A 26 -32.59 -2.01 -56.44
N THR A 27 -32.46 -0.98 -57.28
CA THR A 27 -32.12 0.38 -56.82
C THR A 27 -33.36 0.97 -56.13
N VAL A 28 -33.39 0.89 -54.80
CA VAL A 28 -34.32 1.65 -53.98
C VAL A 28 -33.63 2.97 -53.63
N LEU A 29 -34.17 4.05 -54.17
CA LEU A 29 -33.83 5.41 -53.75
C LEU A 29 -34.33 5.62 -52.28
N PHE A 30 -33.44 5.43 -51.32
CA PHE A 30 -33.68 5.98 -50.00
C PHE A 30 -33.33 7.47 -50.01
N GLY A 31 -34.39 8.28 -49.92
CA GLY A 31 -34.23 9.66 -49.52
C GLY A 31 -33.58 9.70 -48.13
N SER A 32 -32.33 10.14 -48.04
CA SER A 32 -31.73 10.48 -46.78
C SER A 32 -32.50 11.65 -46.20
N SER A 33 -33.46 11.37 -45.27
CA SER A 33 -33.85 12.35 -44.30
C SER A 33 -32.61 12.62 -43.44
N VAL A 34 -32.01 13.78 -43.61
CA VAL A 34 -31.12 14.37 -42.63
C VAL A 34 -31.96 14.56 -41.38
N HIS A 35 -31.89 13.61 -40.44
CA HIS A 35 -32.31 13.90 -39.08
C HIS A 35 -31.28 14.94 -38.59
N ALA A 36 -31.76 16.15 -38.40
CA ALA A 36 -31.04 17.08 -37.54
C ALA A 36 -30.92 16.38 -36.19
N GLU A 37 -29.70 16.02 -35.79
CA GLU A 37 -29.42 15.60 -34.41
C GLU A 37 -29.99 16.73 -33.53
N THR A 38 -30.94 16.39 -32.70
CA THR A 38 -31.32 17.29 -31.61
C THR A 38 -30.06 17.61 -30.84
N PRO A 39 -29.73 18.86 -30.54
CA PRO A 39 -28.60 19.20 -29.71
C PRO A 39 -28.65 18.32 -28.44
N ALA A 40 -27.52 17.73 -28.04
CA ALA A 40 -27.46 16.96 -26.83
C ALA A 40 -27.95 17.85 -25.68
N SER A 41 -28.91 17.39 -24.89
CA SER A 41 -29.39 18.11 -23.71
C SER A 41 -28.25 18.22 -22.70
N VAL A 42 -28.15 19.36 -22.01
CA VAL A 42 -27.20 19.55 -20.93
C VAL A 42 -27.80 18.91 -19.67
N GLU A 43 -27.21 17.77 -19.26
CA GLU A 43 -27.69 16.97 -18.12
C GLU A 43 -26.71 17.11 -16.94
N PRO A 44 -27.21 17.13 -15.68
CA PRO A 44 -26.33 17.19 -14.52
C PRO A 44 -25.45 15.93 -14.43
N PHE A 45 -24.34 16.01 -13.73
CA PHE A 45 -23.55 14.83 -13.38
C PHE A 45 -24.38 13.90 -12.47
N ASP A 46 -24.27 12.59 -12.68
CA ASP A 46 -25.01 11.60 -11.88
C ASP A 46 -24.55 11.59 -10.41
N THR A 47 -23.25 11.79 -10.20
CA THR A 47 -22.60 11.86 -8.90
C THR A 47 -21.70 13.09 -8.80
N CYS A 48 -21.06 13.27 -7.65
CA CYS A 48 -19.98 14.23 -7.45
C CYS A 48 -18.68 13.58 -7.95
N PRO A 49 -18.10 13.99 -9.09
CA PRO A 49 -16.93 13.35 -9.65
C PRO A 49 -15.68 13.63 -8.81
N SER A 50 -14.85 12.61 -8.61
CA SER A 50 -13.56 12.72 -7.90
C SER A 50 -12.46 13.37 -8.75
N LYS A 51 -12.53 13.23 -10.08
CA LYS A 51 -11.57 13.84 -11.00
C LYS A 51 -11.58 15.35 -10.95
N ALA A 52 -10.40 15.94 -11.04
CA ALA A 52 -10.27 17.37 -11.27
C ALA A 52 -10.44 17.64 -12.77
N PHE A 53 -11.34 18.58 -13.10
CA PHE A 53 -11.54 19.03 -14.48
C PHE A 53 -10.58 20.15 -14.81
N LEU A 54 -9.89 20.03 -15.94
CA LEU A 54 -9.02 21.07 -16.49
C LEU A 54 -9.57 21.51 -17.85
N PHE A 55 -9.97 22.76 -17.94
CA PHE A 55 -10.40 23.40 -19.18
C PHE A 55 -9.20 24.11 -19.81
N GLN A 56 -8.81 23.72 -21.02
CA GLN A 56 -7.58 24.22 -21.65
C GLN A 56 -7.79 24.55 -23.13
N SER A 57 -7.06 25.53 -23.62
CA SER A 57 -7.04 25.96 -25.02
C SER A 57 -8.23 26.85 -25.45
N SER A 58 -8.21 27.29 -26.70
CA SER A 58 -9.30 28.07 -27.35
C SER A 58 -9.53 27.53 -28.77
N PRO A 59 -10.67 26.89 -29.08
CA PRO A 59 -11.77 26.54 -28.15
C PRO A 59 -11.33 25.59 -27.03
N SER A 60 -12.03 25.65 -25.88
CA SER A 60 -11.66 24.83 -24.72
C SER A 60 -11.94 23.36 -24.94
N LYS A 61 -10.95 22.55 -24.58
CA LYS A 61 -11.04 21.10 -24.35
C LYS A 61 -11.19 20.83 -22.87
N VAL A 62 -11.76 19.71 -22.50
CA VAL A 62 -11.91 19.28 -21.11
C VAL A 62 -11.03 18.07 -20.88
N TYR A 63 -10.17 18.13 -19.87
CA TYR A 63 -9.36 17.04 -19.38
C TYR A 63 -9.81 16.65 -17.99
N GLY A 64 -9.73 15.34 -17.68
CA GLY A 64 -9.80 14.83 -16.32
C GLY A 64 -8.39 14.60 -15.81
N VAL A 65 -8.06 15.19 -14.66
CA VAL A 65 -6.75 15.05 -14.01
C VAL A 65 -6.93 14.25 -12.71
N ASN A 66 -6.17 13.19 -12.58
CA ASN A 66 -6.01 12.49 -11.31
C ASN A 66 -5.01 13.30 -10.45
N LEU A 67 -5.48 13.94 -9.40
CA LEU A 67 -4.59 14.78 -8.55
C LEU A 67 -3.58 13.93 -7.78
N VAL A 68 -3.90 12.66 -7.52
CA VAL A 68 -3.07 11.75 -6.71
C VAL A 68 -1.79 11.34 -7.46
N THR A 69 -1.91 11.05 -8.75
CA THR A 69 -0.79 10.58 -9.59
C THR A 69 -0.28 11.66 -10.57
N GLY A 70 -1.12 12.64 -10.91
CA GLY A 70 -0.89 13.60 -11.98
C GLY A 70 -1.30 13.09 -13.36
N GLY A 71 -1.76 11.84 -13.48
CA GLY A 71 -2.27 11.29 -14.73
C GLY A 71 -3.45 12.09 -15.28
N TYR A 72 -3.59 12.18 -16.59
CA TYR A 72 -4.69 12.91 -17.20
C TYR A 72 -5.13 12.32 -18.54
N SER A 73 -6.40 12.50 -18.84
CA SER A 73 -7.00 12.06 -20.10
C SER A 73 -7.94 13.11 -20.67
N THR A 74 -8.11 13.11 -21.99
CA THR A 74 -9.10 13.99 -22.63
C THR A 74 -10.50 13.43 -22.42
N LEU A 75 -11.36 14.18 -21.73
CA LEU A 75 -12.76 13.87 -21.52
C LEU A 75 -13.64 14.38 -22.67
N ALA A 76 -13.33 15.57 -23.18
CA ALA A 76 -14.01 16.12 -24.36
C ALA A 76 -13.08 17.02 -25.20
N GLU A 77 -13.10 16.79 -26.50
CA GLU A 77 -12.38 17.61 -27.47
C GLU A 77 -13.02 18.98 -27.71
N THR A 78 -14.30 19.14 -27.32
CA THR A 78 -15.05 20.39 -27.42
C THR A 78 -16.25 20.35 -26.48
N THR A 79 -16.63 21.52 -25.97
CA THR A 79 -17.85 21.72 -25.17
C THR A 79 -19.10 22.05 -26.02
N GLY A 80 -18.97 21.99 -27.35
CA GLY A 80 -20.02 22.47 -28.25
C GLY A 80 -20.05 24.00 -28.38
N LEU A 81 -19.32 24.72 -27.53
CA LEU A 81 -19.11 26.14 -27.58
C LEU A 81 -17.76 26.44 -28.25
N ASN A 82 -17.77 27.26 -29.27
CA ASN A 82 -16.51 27.63 -29.98
C ASN A 82 -15.85 28.84 -29.30
N THR A 83 -15.44 28.64 -28.05
CA THR A 83 -14.94 29.70 -27.17
C THR A 83 -13.86 29.24 -26.21
N HIS A 84 -13.16 30.18 -25.61
CA HIS A 84 -12.31 29.94 -24.45
C HIS A 84 -13.18 30.05 -23.18
N ILE A 85 -13.17 29.01 -22.37
CA ILE A 85 -13.91 28.89 -21.09
C ILE A 85 -12.92 29.11 -19.95
N ASN A 86 -13.31 29.92 -18.97
CA ASN A 86 -12.52 30.23 -17.79
C ASN A 86 -13.45 30.43 -16.58
N ALA A 87 -12.89 30.70 -15.41
CA ALA A 87 -13.61 30.92 -14.15
C ALA A 87 -14.58 29.76 -13.85
N VAL A 88 -14.09 28.51 -13.99
CA VAL A 88 -14.96 27.32 -13.81
C VAL A 88 -15.05 26.94 -12.34
N GLY A 89 -16.23 26.44 -11.91
CA GLY A 89 -16.48 25.91 -10.59
C GLY A 89 -17.59 24.86 -10.64
N PHE A 90 -17.52 23.85 -9.78
CA PHE A 90 -18.51 22.78 -9.70
C PHE A 90 -19.57 23.08 -8.65
N ASN A 91 -20.84 23.17 -9.04
CA ASN A 91 -21.93 23.31 -8.10
C ASN A 91 -22.41 21.95 -7.58
N GLN A 92 -22.20 21.68 -6.30
CA GLN A 92 -22.56 20.42 -5.65
C GLN A 92 -24.07 20.20 -5.57
N SER A 93 -24.87 21.28 -5.50
CA SER A 93 -26.33 21.20 -5.31
C SER A 93 -27.03 20.69 -6.57
N ASP A 94 -26.72 21.24 -7.74
CA ASP A 94 -27.34 20.87 -9.01
C ASP A 94 -26.45 19.99 -9.89
N ARG A 95 -25.19 19.79 -9.48
CA ARG A 95 -24.20 18.92 -10.14
C ARG A 95 -23.91 19.31 -11.58
N TYR A 96 -23.70 20.61 -11.80
CA TYR A 96 -23.18 21.17 -13.03
C TYR A 96 -21.86 21.89 -12.79
N ILE A 97 -21.04 21.99 -13.84
CA ILE A 97 -19.93 22.92 -13.87
C ILE A 97 -20.45 24.25 -14.41
N TYR A 98 -20.20 25.33 -13.69
CA TYR A 98 -20.43 26.70 -14.14
C TYR A 98 -19.10 27.29 -14.61
N GLY A 99 -19.16 28.17 -15.59
CA GLY A 99 -17.99 28.81 -16.16
C GLY A 99 -18.35 30.13 -16.86
N PHE A 100 -17.31 30.78 -17.35
CA PHE A 100 -17.43 32.02 -18.08
C PHE A 100 -16.90 31.88 -19.52
N ASP A 101 -17.77 32.09 -20.49
CA ASP A 101 -17.42 32.21 -21.90
C ASP A 101 -16.64 33.50 -22.10
N TYR A 102 -15.31 33.36 -22.20
CA TYR A 102 -14.38 34.49 -22.24
C TYR A 102 -14.53 35.36 -23.51
N ASP A 103 -14.94 34.75 -24.63
CA ASP A 103 -15.03 35.45 -25.91
C ASP A 103 -16.39 36.18 -26.07
N ASN A 104 -17.47 35.57 -25.56
CA ASN A 104 -18.83 36.14 -25.63
C ASN A 104 -19.24 36.92 -24.37
N GLU A 105 -18.45 36.88 -23.30
CA GLU A 105 -18.67 37.57 -22.02
C GLU A 105 -20.00 37.16 -21.33
N VAL A 106 -20.30 35.86 -21.33
CA VAL A 106 -21.52 35.32 -20.73
C VAL A 106 -21.20 34.15 -19.79
N VAL A 107 -22.06 33.94 -18.78
CA VAL A 107 -22.01 32.78 -17.93
C VAL A 107 -22.54 31.54 -18.67
N ILE A 108 -21.91 30.42 -18.47
CA ILE A 108 -22.29 29.14 -19.06
C ILE A 108 -22.50 28.09 -17.99
N ARG A 109 -23.24 27.02 -18.34
CA ARG A 109 -23.41 25.80 -17.56
C ARG A 109 -23.03 24.61 -18.43
N ILE A 110 -22.32 23.64 -17.86
CA ILE A 110 -21.78 22.45 -18.54
C ILE A 110 -22.24 21.19 -17.76
N GLY A 111 -22.79 20.21 -18.47
CA GLY A 111 -23.27 18.95 -17.89
C GLY A 111 -22.27 17.79 -18.02
N GLN A 112 -22.73 16.59 -17.59
CA GLN A 112 -21.90 15.37 -17.56
C GLN A 112 -21.34 14.90 -18.92
N ASN A 113 -22.01 15.32 -20.01
CA ASN A 113 -21.54 15.06 -21.38
C ASN A 113 -20.59 16.15 -21.89
N TYR A 114 -20.18 17.07 -21.02
CA TYR A 114 -19.31 18.22 -21.29
C TYR A 114 -19.86 19.18 -22.35
N VAL A 115 -21.16 19.14 -22.64
CA VAL A 115 -21.83 20.11 -23.50
C VAL A 115 -22.22 21.32 -22.67
N GLY A 116 -21.92 22.51 -23.19
CA GLY A 116 -22.23 23.78 -22.53
C GLY A 116 -23.44 24.50 -23.11
N GLU A 117 -24.14 25.24 -22.26
CA GLU A 117 -25.20 26.19 -22.64
C GLU A 117 -24.98 27.54 -21.99
N GLN A 118 -25.46 28.60 -22.64
CA GLN A 118 -25.34 29.98 -22.14
C GLN A 118 -26.52 30.32 -21.22
N LEU A 119 -26.20 31.02 -20.13
CA LEU A 119 -27.19 31.50 -19.15
C LEU A 119 -27.37 33.02 -19.27
N THR A 120 -28.55 33.50 -18.96
CA THR A 120 -28.86 34.94 -18.92
C THR A 120 -28.62 35.50 -17.52
N VAL A 121 -27.66 36.43 -17.40
CA VAL A 121 -27.34 37.09 -16.13
C VAL A 121 -27.42 38.61 -16.28
N ASN A 122 -28.22 39.24 -15.43
CA ASN A 122 -28.31 40.70 -15.33
C ASN A 122 -27.28 41.23 -14.33
N GLY A 123 -26.76 42.45 -14.57
CA GLY A 123 -25.88 43.11 -13.63
C GLY A 123 -24.39 42.76 -13.78
N LEU A 124 -24.02 41.94 -14.73
CA LEU A 124 -22.60 41.73 -15.05
C LEU A 124 -21.97 43.05 -15.60
N PRO A 125 -20.74 43.37 -15.18
CA PRO A 125 -20.03 44.54 -15.73
C PRO A 125 -19.77 44.37 -17.23
N ASN A 126 -20.07 45.39 -18.04
CA ASN A 126 -19.85 45.35 -19.47
C ASN A 126 -18.37 45.31 -19.83
N ASN A 127 -18.02 44.61 -20.90
CA ASN A 127 -16.64 44.45 -21.41
C ASN A 127 -15.66 43.94 -20.35
N THR A 128 -16.13 43.02 -19.55
CA THR A 128 -15.33 42.41 -18.47
C THR A 128 -15.21 40.91 -18.70
N LYS A 129 -13.97 40.47 -18.72
CA LYS A 129 -13.61 39.05 -18.88
C LYS A 129 -13.12 38.49 -17.55
N PHE A 130 -13.77 37.50 -17.03
CA PHE A 130 -13.39 36.81 -15.82
C PHE A 130 -12.48 35.62 -16.15
N ILE A 131 -11.44 35.43 -15.36
CA ILE A 131 -10.42 34.36 -15.54
C ILE A 131 -10.27 33.46 -14.35
N SER A 132 -10.96 33.73 -13.26
CA SER A 132 -10.97 32.90 -12.06
C SER A 132 -12.33 32.97 -11.39
N GLY A 133 -12.77 31.83 -10.86
CA GLY A 133 -14.06 31.73 -10.17
C GLY A 133 -14.29 30.33 -9.65
N ASP A 134 -15.22 30.21 -8.72
CA ASP A 134 -15.64 28.92 -8.15
C ASP A 134 -17.09 29.01 -7.66
N VAL A 135 -17.69 27.86 -7.33
CA VAL A 135 -19.07 27.76 -6.84
C VAL A 135 -19.10 27.18 -5.43
N HIS A 136 -19.78 27.88 -4.53
CA HIS A 136 -20.04 27.40 -3.17
C HIS A 136 -21.44 27.79 -2.74
N ASP A 137 -22.16 26.86 -2.05
CA ASP A 137 -23.51 27.06 -1.53
C ASP A 137 -24.47 27.70 -2.56
N GLN A 138 -24.47 27.19 -3.79
CA GLN A 138 -25.30 27.70 -4.91
C GLN A 138 -25.00 29.15 -5.32
N ILE A 139 -23.87 29.70 -4.92
CA ILE A 139 -23.41 31.01 -5.36
C ILE A 139 -22.17 30.81 -6.22
N TYR A 140 -22.22 31.38 -7.44
CA TYR A 140 -21.06 31.41 -8.32
C TYR A 140 -20.31 32.71 -8.07
N TYR A 141 -19.04 32.59 -7.68
CA TYR A 141 -18.13 33.68 -7.39
C TYR A 141 -17.18 33.86 -8.57
N LEU A 142 -17.15 35.07 -9.11
CA LEU A 142 -16.26 35.45 -10.19
C LEU A 142 -15.26 36.52 -9.68
N HIS A 143 -13.98 36.24 -9.78
CA HIS A 143 -12.97 37.23 -9.40
C HIS A 143 -12.34 37.92 -10.59
N ARG A 144 -12.12 39.21 -10.44
CA ARG A 144 -11.40 40.03 -11.41
C ARG A 144 -10.55 41.09 -10.69
N ARG A 145 -9.25 41.12 -11.02
CA ARG A 145 -8.36 42.18 -10.55
C ARG A 145 -8.95 43.55 -10.85
N GLU A 146 -8.84 44.48 -9.90
CA GLU A 146 -9.36 45.86 -9.94
C GLU A 146 -10.90 45.98 -9.86
N LEU A 147 -11.63 44.84 -9.88
CA LEU A 147 -13.08 44.83 -9.78
C LEU A 147 -13.56 44.13 -8.50
N GLY A 148 -12.74 43.23 -7.95
CA GLY A 148 -13.13 42.42 -6.77
C GLY A 148 -13.88 41.17 -7.16
N ILE A 149 -14.89 40.79 -6.37
CA ILE A 149 -15.66 39.57 -6.51
C ILE A 149 -17.10 39.87 -6.90
N ILE A 150 -17.59 39.20 -7.91
CA ILE A 150 -19.01 39.20 -8.32
C ILE A 150 -19.66 37.93 -7.83
N LYS A 151 -20.84 38.03 -7.24
CA LYS A 151 -21.68 36.91 -6.72
C LYS A 151 -22.90 36.76 -7.62
N ILE A 152 -23.18 35.53 -8.03
CA ILE A 152 -24.37 35.17 -8.81
C ILE A 152 -25.09 34.03 -8.09
N ASP A 153 -26.30 34.26 -7.61
CA ASP A 153 -27.16 33.26 -6.99
C ASP A 153 -27.72 32.32 -8.07
N LEU A 154 -27.38 31.03 -7.98
CA LEU A 154 -27.79 29.97 -8.90
C LEU A 154 -29.10 29.28 -8.47
N SER A 155 -29.57 29.49 -7.26
CA SER A 155 -30.76 28.83 -6.71
C SER A 155 -32.04 28.99 -7.55
N PRO A 156 -32.28 30.06 -8.33
CA PRO A 156 -33.41 30.16 -9.21
C PRO A 156 -33.49 29.07 -10.29
N LEU A 157 -32.31 28.52 -10.69
CA LEU A 157 -32.24 27.47 -11.72
C LEU A 157 -32.79 26.12 -11.26
N GLU A 158 -32.90 25.86 -9.96
CA GLU A 158 -33.52 24.66 -9.43
C GLU A 158 -34.98 24.53 -9.79
N SER A 159 -35.70 25.67 -9.79
CA SER A 159 -37.12 25.71 -10.08
C SER A 159 -37.43 26.02 -11.55
N ASP A 160 -36.57 26.77 -12.22
CA ASP A 160 -36.70 27.12 -13.64
C ASP A 160 -35.30 27.12 -14.28
N PRO A 161 -34.91 26.06 -15.03
CA PRO A 161 -33.61 25.98 -15.69
C PRO A 161 -33.31 27.13 -16.66
N SER A 162 -34.31 27.91 -17.04
CA SER A 162 -34.20 29.09 -17.93
C SER A 162 -34.28 30.43 -17.18
N ALA A 163 -34.26 30.41 -15.85
CA ALA A 163 -34.33 31.60 -15.02
C ALA A 163 -33.25 32.62 -15.37
N THR A 164 -33.60 33.90 -15.33
CA THR A 164 -32.64 34.98 -15.46
C THR A 164 -32.02 35.28 -14.10
N LEU A 165 -30.68 35.11 -14.03
CA LEU A 165 -29.90 35.33 -12.81
C LEU A 165 -29.54 36.81 -12.62
N THR A 166 -29.06 37.14 -11.43
CA THR A 166 -28.62 38.52 -11.07
C THR A 166 -27.23 38.46 -10.44
N ALA A 167 -26.35 39.26 -11.00
CA ALA A 167 -25.00 39.48 -10.46
C ALA A 167 -25.02 40.63 -9.45
N THR A 168 -24.29 40.45 -8.35
CA THR A 168 -24.07 41.47 -7.31
C THR A 168 -22.56 41.54 -7.01
N THR A 169 -22.10 42.69 -6.51
CA THR A 169 -20.68 42.84 -6.17
C THR A 169 -20.47 42.63 -4.67
N LEU A 170 -19.49 41.82 -4.31
CA LEU A 170 -18.93 41.76 -2.96
C LEU A 170 -17.81 42.82 -2.88
N ASP A 171 -17.96 43.79 -1.99
CA ASP A 171 -16.89 44.75 -1.72
C ASP A 171 -15.76 44.05 -0.98
N THR A 172 -14.55 44.12 -1.51
CA THR A 172 -13.38 43.43 -0.93
C THR A 172 -12.15 44.35 -1.03
N ASP A 173 -11.25 44.26 -0.07
CA ASP A 173 -9.97 44.94 -0.06
C ASP A 173 -8.94 44.28 -1.01
N LEU A 174 -9.24 43.11 -1.58
CA LEU A 174 -8.37 42.34 -2.46
C LEU A 174 -8.32 42.81 -3.90
N ASN A 175 -8.45 44.11 -4.14
CA ASN A 175 -8.58 44.70 -5.48
C ASN A 175 -7.35 44.53 -6.39
N ASN A 176 -6.19 44.10 -5.87
CA ASN A 176 -4.94 43.98 -6.63
C ASN A 176 -4.36 42.59 -6.70
N LEU A 177 -5.11 41.54 -6.29
CA LEU A 177 -4.66 40.16 -6.38
C LEU A 177 -4.43 39.79 -7.86
N ARG A 178 -3.24 39.29 -8.14
CA ARG A 178 -2.88 38.68 -9.42
C ARG A 178 -2.90 37.16 -9.26
N THR A 179 -4.04 36.58 -9.44
CA THR A 179 -4.20 35.12 -9.48
C THR A 179 -4.64 34.67 -10.87
N SER A 180 -4.38 33.43 -11.22
CA SER A 180 -4.91 32.81 -12.43
C SER A 180 -6.20 32.02 -12.12
N ASP A 181 -6.33 31.49 -10.91
CA ASP A 181 -7.49 30.74 -10.48
C ASP A 181 -7.73 30.89 -8.97
N VAL A 182 -8.93 30.53 -8.50
CA VAL A 182 -9.38 30.58 -7.10
C VAL A 182 -10.22 29.34 -6.79
N ALA A 183 -10.19 28.88 -5.54
CA ALA A 183 -11.10 27.83 -5.07
C ALA A 183 -11.60 28.14 -3.66
N ILE A 184 -12.76 27.58 -3.29
CA ILE A 184 -13.39 27.78 -2.00
C ILE A 184 -13.23 26.53 -1.16
N ASN A 185 -12.69 26.70 0.05
CA ASN A 185 -12.49 25.61 1.00
C ASN A 185 -13.85 25.11 1.52
N PRO A 186 -14.17 23.82 1.36
CA PRO A 186 -15.46 23.26 1.80
C PRO A 186 -15.61 23.23 3.33
N ILE A 187 -14.54 23.36 4.10
CA ILE A 187 -14.56 23.32 5.56
C ILE A 187 -14.91 24.68 6.15
N ASP A 188 -14.22 25.74 5.73
CA ASP A 188 -14.37 27.09 6.31
C ASP A 188 -15.18 28.05 5.46
N GLY A 189 -15.51 27.70 4.21
CA GLY A 189 -16.29 28.52 3.28
C GLY A 189 -15.55 29.74 2.72
N ASN A 190 -14.25 29.90 3.00
CA ASN A 190 -13.46 31.01 2.50
C ASN A 190 -12.87 30.72 1.12
N LEU A 191 -12.64 31.78 0.36
CA LEU A 191 -11.96 31.69 -0.93
C LEU A 191 -10.45 31.79 -0.74
N TYR A 192 -9.72 30.89 -1.39
CA TYR A 192 -8.26 30.85 -1.37
C TYR A 192 -7.68 31.10 -2.76
N ALA A 193 -6.56 31.82 -2.78
CA ALA A 193 -5.88 32.18 -4.02
C ALA A 193 -4.39 32.42 -3.82
N VAL A 194 -3.57 32.02 -4.80
CA VAL A 194 -2.13 32.30 -4.81
C VAL A 194 -1.84 33.48 -5.72
N ASN A 195 -1.09 34.47 -5.22
CA ASN A 195 -0.62 35.57 -6.02
C ASN A 195 0.55 35.14 -6.91
N ASN A 196 0.36 35.16 -8.23
CA ASN A 196 1.35 34.67 -9.20
C ASN A 196 2.69 35.45 -9.19
N ASN A 197 2.74 36.66 -8.65
CA ASN A 197 3.97 37.46 -8.63
C ASN A 197 4.78 37.27 -7.35
N SER A 198 4.14 36.94 -6.25
CA SER A 198 4.78 36.81 -4.93
C SER A 198 4.75 35.40 -4.35
N TYR A 199 3.93 34.54 -4.90
CA TYR A 199 3.61 33.22 -4.33
C TYR A 199 3.12 33.29 -2.88
N ASN A 200 2.42 34.38 -2.55
CA ASN A 200 1.70 34.48 -1.30
C ASN A 200 0.30 33.91 -1.46
N LEU A 201 -0.10 33.06 -0.51
CA LEU A 201 -1.45 32.52 -0.36
C LEU A 201 -2.30 33.55 0.40
N TYR A 202 -3.50 33.82 -0.14
CA TYR A 202 -4.51 34.70 0.45
C TYR A 202 -5.76 33.92 0.78
N ARG A 203 -6.39 34.26 1.91
CA ARG A 203 -7.73 33.85 2.32
C ARG A 203 -8.66 35.05 2.18
N VAL A 204 -9.86 34.86 1.69
CA VAL A 204 -10.91 35.89 1.57
C VAL A 204 -12.19 35.38 2.21
N ASP A 205 -12.69 36.09 3.20
CA ASP A 205 -13.98 35.85 3.81
C ASP A 205 -15.09 36.27 2.81
N LEU A 206 -15.94 35.34 2.42
CA LEU A 206 -16.99 35.57 1.41
C LEU A 206 -18.25 36.24 1.97
N GLU A 207 -18.37 36.42 3.30
CA GLU A 207 -19.44 37.18 3.93
C GLU A 207 -19.08 38.66 4.02
N THR A 208 -17.86 38.98 4.49
CA THR A 208 -17.40 40.34 4.75
C THR A 208 -16.62 40.96 3.59
N GLY A 209 -15.93 40.15 2.82
CA GLY A 209 -14.99 40.58 1.79
C GLY A 209 -13.59 40.93 2.29
N ASP A 210 -13.33 40.74 3.58
CA ASP A 210 -12.00 40.96 4.16
C ASP A 210 -11.02 39.91 3.67
N SER A 211 -9.73 40.30 3.47
CA SER A 211 -8.70 39.37 3.02
C SER A 211 -7.46 39.38 3.89
N ASP A 212 -6.87 38.21 4.04
CA ASP A 212 -5.61 37.99 4.76
C ASP A 212 -4.57 37.28 3.91
N MET A 213 -3.29 37.67 4.07
CA MET A 213 -2.16 36.90 3.57
C MET A 213 -1.78 35.84 4.61
N VAL A 214 -2.11 34.58 4.35
CA VAL A 214 -1.96 33.50 5.32
C VAL A 214 -0.62 32.79 5.26
N TYR A 215 0.02 32.70 4.06
CA TYR A 215 1.30 32.02 3.92
C TYR A 215 2.13 32.51 2.73
N SER A 216 3.47 32.32 2.77
CA SER A 216 4.34 32.55 1.63
C SER A 216 4.98 31.26 1.16
N LEU A 217 4.59 30.80 -0.02
CA LEU A 217 5.01 29.51 -0.59
C LEU A 217 6.46 29.49 -1.12
N VAL A 218 7.14 30.66 -1.13
CA VAL A 218 8.48 30.79 -1.77
C VAL A 218 9.54 29.90 -1.13
N ALA A 219 9.43 29.63 0.17
CA ALA A 219 10.36 28.75 0.87
C ALA A 219 10.23 27.28 0.41
N ASP A 220 9.02 26.86 0.11
CA ASP A 220 8.69 25.45 -0.18
C ASP A 220 8.83 25.15 -1.67
N ILE A 221 8.30 26.04 -2.54
CA ILE A 221 8.19 25.76 -3.97
C ILE A 221 9.06 26.68 -4.85
N GLY A 222 9.94 27.46 -4.23
CA GLY A 222 10.88 28.35 -4.90
C GLY A 222 10.27 29.70 -5.35
N PRO A 223 11.08 30.54 -5.97
CA PRO A 223 10.64 31.85 -6.42
C PRO A 223 9.60 31.75 -7.56
N PRO A 224 8.75 32.78 -7.74
CA PRO A 224 7.75 32.81 -8.81
C PRO A 224 8.33 32.51 -10.19
N SER A 225 7.86 31.43 -10.82
CA SER A 225 8.28 30.96 -12.16
C SER A 225 7.10 30.71 -13.11
N GLY A 226 5.85 30.95 -12.67
CA GLY A 226 4.65 30.73 -13.47
C GLY A 226 3.39 31.03 -12.67
N GLY A 227 2.21 30.87 -13.29
CA GLY A 227 0.91 30.99 -12.63
C GLY A 227 0.35 29.65 -12.23
N PHE A 228 -0.59 29.66 -11.29
CA PHE A 228 -1.40 28.51 -10.92
C PHE A 228 -2.75 28.67 -11.62
N GLY A 229 -2.90 28.00 -12.77
CA GLY A 229 -4.05 28.21 -13.64
C GLY A 229 -5.19 27.25 -13.39
N ALA A 230 -5.01 26.30 -12.47
CA ALA A 230 -6.05 25.42 -11.97
C ALA A 230 -5.75 25.12 -10.49
N VAL A 231 -6.72 25.38 -9.63
CA VAL A 231 -6.61 25.12 -8.19
C VAL A 231 -7.87 24.41 -7.69
N TYR A 232 -7.75 23.58 -6.67
CA TYR A 232 -8.82 22.66 -6.24
C TYR A 232 -8.78 22.45 -4.72
N PHE A 233 -9.92 22.12 -4.14
CA PHE A 233 -10.03 21.55 -2.80
C PHE A 233 -10.53 20.10 -2.84
N ASP A 234 -10.15 19.33 -1.86
CA ASP A 234 -10.82 18.08 -1.50
C ASP A 234 -11.73 18.25 -0.28
N VAL A 235 -12.43 17.18 0.10
CA VAL A 235 -13.38 17.18 1.23
C VAL A 235 -12.69 17.41 2.57
N ASP A 236 -11.42 17.08 2.68
CA ASP A 236 -10.62 17.19 3.90
C ASP A 236 -9.97 18.58 4.06
N GLY A 237 -10.18 19.49 3.10
CA GLY A 237 -9.64 20.85 3.15
C GLY A 237 -8.21 20.98 2.64
N ASN A 238 -7.69 19.98 1.96
CA ASN A 238 -6.42 20.10 1.28
C ASN A 238 -6.57 20.96 0.00
N PHE A 239 -5.70 21.93 -0.16
CA PHE A 239 -5.66 22.82 -1.30
C PHE A 239 -4.59 22.37 -2.30
N TYR A 240 -5.00 22.04 -3.51
CA TYR A 240 -4.13 21.61 -4.61
C TYR A 240 -3.94 22.74 -5.59
N ILE A 241 -2.68 23.09 -5.88
CA ILE A 241 -2.34 24.15 -6.81
C ILE A 241 -1.48 23.59 -7.95
N SER A 242 -1.98 23.69 -9.19
CA SER A 242 -1.29 23.21 -10.39
C SER A 242 -0.53 24.35 -11.07
N ARG A 243 0.81 24.22 -11.14
CA ARG A 243 1.68 25.21 -11.74
C ARG A 243 1.78 25.01 -13.26
N ASN A 244 1.45 26.03 -14.04
CA ASN A 244 1.32 25.93 -15.49
C ASN A 244 2.61 25.56 -16.21
N ASP A 245 3.75 26.11 -15.77
CA ASP A 245 5.02 26.06 -16.52
C ASP A 245 5.67 24.67 -16.52
N ASP A 246 5.46 23.89 -15.46
CA ASP A 246 6.08 22.57 -15.28
C ASP A 246 5.09 21.46 -14.91
N GLY A 247 3.81 21.80 -14.77
CA GLY A 247 2.75 20.83 -14.45
C GLY A 247 2.76 20.33 -13.00
N LYS A 248 3.64 20.86 -12.14
CA LYS A 248 3.71 20.41 -10.75
C LYS A 248 2.46 20.76 -9.98
N ILE A 249 1.94 19.79 -9.26
CA ILE A 249 0.79 19.91 -8.35
C ILE A 249 1.34 19.91 -6.92
N PHE A 250 1.07 20.98 -6.19
CA PHE A 250 1.44 21.08 -4.77
C PHE A 250 0.19 20.97 -3.92
N ARG A 251 0.32 20.31 -2.75
CA ARG A 251 -0.74 20.21 -1.73
C ARG A 251 -0.38 21.10 -0.55
N ILE A 252 -1.37 21.81 -0.04
CA ILE A 252 -1.31 22.61 1.20
C ILE A 252 -2.48 22.16 2.07
N ASP A 253 -2.22 21.72 3.28
CA ASP A 253 -3.27 21.37 4.25
C ASP A 253 -3.87 22.67 4.83
N LEU A 254 -5.15 22.92 4.53
CA LEU A 254 -5.94 24.05 5.04
C LEU A 254 -7.17 23.55 5.83
N SER A 255 -7.06 22.38 6.43
CA SER A 255 -8.14 21.79 7.24
C SER A 255 -8.24 22.39 8.66
N ASN A 256 -7.14 22.92 9.17
CA ASN A 256 -7.01 23.42 10.55
C ASN A 256 -6.87 24.94 10.56
N GLU A 257 -7.85 25.62 11.15
CA GLU A 257 -7.86 27.10 11.24
C GLU A 257 -6.69 27.64 12.11
N ASP A 258 -6.32 26.92 13.17
CA ASP A 258 -5.19 27.34 14.03
C ASP A 258 -3.87 27.34 13.24
N ASP A 259 -3.61 26.35 12.38
CA ASP A 259 -2.40 26.32 11.54
C ASP A 259 -2.41 27.42 10.49
N ILE A 260 -3.60 27.74 9.92
CA ILE A 260 -3.77 28.85 8.97
C ILE A 260 -3.45 30.19 9.65
N ASP A 261 -4.01 30.43 10.83
CA ASP A 261 -3.86 31.70 11.56
C ASP A 261 -2.44 31.87 12.13
N ASP A 262 -1.82 30.80 12.60
CA ASP A 262 -0.44 30.77 13.08
C ASP A 262 0.58 30.75 11.94
N LYS A 263 0.13 30.60 10.67
CA LYS A 263 0.97 30.49 9.47
C LYS A 263 1.92 29.29 9.52
N ASN A 264 1.49 28.21 10.13
CA ASN A 264 2.21 26.94 10.24
C ASN A 264 1.79 26.00 9.10
N LEU A 265 2.00 26.45 7.87
CA LEU A 265 1.62 25.73 6.64
C LEU A 265 2.86 25.31 5.87
N GLU A 266 2.72 24.30 5.04
CA GLU A 266 3.74 23.81 4.10
C GLU A 266 3.09 23.46 2.76
N ALA A 267 3.76 23.83 1.65
CA ALA A 267 3.35 23.39 0.33
C ALA A 267 4.27 22.25 -0.14
N VAL A 268 3.73 21.03 -0.15
CA VAL A 268 4.48 19.84 -0.55
C VAL A 268 4.24 19.49 -2.02
N LEU A 269 5.29 19.08 -2.74
CA LEU A 269 5.12 18.52 -4.08
C LEU A 269 4.33 17.22 -3.97
N PHE A 270 3.14 17.20 -4.57
CA PHE A 270 2.20 16.08 -4.43
C PHE A 270 2.21 15.17 -5.65
N ALA A 271 2.13 15.75 -6.86
CA ALA A 271 2.19 15.01 -8.12
C ALA A 271 2.71 15.90 -9.25
N SER A 272 2.88 15.33 -10.45
CA SER A 272 3.23 16.06 -11.66
C SER A 272 2.17 15.80 -12.73
N GLY A 273 1.31 16.78 -12.96
CA GLY A 273 0.26 16.75 -13.97
C GLY A 273 0.68 17.40 -15.30
N PRO A 274 -0.28 17.72 -16.17
CA PRO A 274 0.02 18.28 -17.49
C PRO A 274 0.58 19.71 -17.41
N ILE A 275 1.59 19.99 -18.22
CA ILE A 275 1.97 21.38 -18.53
C ILE A 275 0.80 22.03 -19.26
N SER A 276 0.39 23.20 -18.80
CA SER A 276 -0.84 23.84 -19.26
C SER A 276 -0.67 25.34 -19.50
N GLY A 277 -1.64 25.92 -20.14
CA GLY A 277 -1.70 27.39 -20.38
C GLY A 277 -3.03 27.76 -21.01
N GLN A 278 -3.56 28.95 -20.70
CA GLN A 278 -4.93 29.32 -21.00
C GLN A 278 -5.91 28.28 -20.45
N ASN A 279 -5.79 27.97 -19.17
CA ASN A 279 -6.46 26.92 -18.47
C ASN A 279 -7.19 27.46 -17.24
N ASP A 280 -8.12 26.66 -16.77
CA ASP A 280 -8.84 26.86 -15.52
C ASP A 280 -9.33 25.51 -14.98
N GLY A 281 -9.61 25.43 -13.67
CA GLY A 281 -9.91 24.18 -12.99
C GLY A 281 -11.21 24.18 -12.24
N ALA A 282 -11.92 23.05 -12.27
CA ALA A 282 -13.09 22.80 -11.41
C ALA A 282 -13.02 21.40 -10.82
N ARG A 283 -13.48 21.23 -9.58
CA ARG A 283 -13.62 19.94 -8.92
C ARG A 283 -14.82 19.93 -7.99
N CYS A 284 -15.47 18.77 -7.87
CA CYS A 284 -16.43 18.58 -6.79
C CYS A 284 -15.66 18.40 -5.46
N ALA A 285 -15.64 19.44 -4.62
CA ALA A 285 -14.85 19.43 -3.38
C ALA A 285 -15.31 18.36 -2.38
N ASN A 286 -16.53 17.85 -2.47
CA ASN A 286 -17.03 16.77 -1.59
C ASN A 286 -16.69 15.35 -2.08
N ALA A 287 -16.03 15.21 -3.23
CA ALA A 287 -15.58 13.93 -3.69
C ALA A 287 -14.29 13.49 -2.97
N PRO A 288 -14.08 12.18 -2.74
CA PRO A 288 -12.79 11.67 -2.26
C PRO A 288 -11.67 12.03 -3.24
N ILE A 289 -10.43 12.12 -2.74
CA ILE A 289 -9.29 12.47 -3.59
C ILE A 289 -8.90 11.30 -4.51
N ILE A 290 -9.02 10.06 -4.04
CA ILE A 290 -8.84 8.84 -4.84
C ILE A 290 -10.16 8.52 -5.53
N ASP A 291 -10.10 8.30 -6.83
CA ASP A 291 -11.24 7.88 -7.63
C ASP A 291 -11.51 6.39 -7.43
N GLU A 292 -12.78 6.00 -7.27
CA GLU A 292 -13.18 4.58 -7.13
C GLU A 292 -12.73 3.71 -8.32
N ASP A 293 -12.51 4.32 -9.49
CA ASP A 293 -12.02 3.65 -10.70
C ASP A 293 -10.49 3.79 -10.88
N SER A 294 -9.78 4.43 -9.95
CA SER A 294 -8.32 4.58 -10.02
C SER A 294 -7.64 3.27 -9.70
N THR A 295 -6.63 2.95 -10.49
CA THR A 295 -5.70 1.87 -10.24
C THR A 295 -4.37 2.50 -9.85
N ILE A 296 -4.02 2.47 -8.57
CA ILE A 296 -2.84 3.13 -8.01
C ILE A 296 -2.04 2.10 -7.23
N ASP A 297 -0.77 2.05 -7.49
CA ASP A 297 0.24 1.28 -6.79
C ASP A 297 0.93 2.18 -5.76
N PHE A 298 1.08 1.71 -4.52
CA PHE A 298 1.70 2.40 -3.40
C PHE A 298 2.91 1.60 -2.88
N GLY A 299 3.64 2.11 -1.90
CA GLY A 299 4.74 1.40 -1.26
C GLY A 299 4.34 0.75 0.07
N ASP A 300 5.21 -0.12 0.58
CA ASP A 300 5.01 -1.02 1.72
C ASP A 300 5.91 -0.72 2.93
N ALA A 301 6.87 0.19 2.81
CA ALA A 301 7.73 0.52 3.92
C ALA A 301 6.96 1.16 5.08
N PRO A 302 7.45 1.11 6.33
CA PRO A 302 6.87 1.86 7.44
C PRO A 302 6.65 3.33 7.11
N ASP A 303 5.58 3.96 7.65
CA ASP A 303 5.21 5.34 7.29
C ASP A 303 6.25 6.41 7.68
N SER A 304 7.25 6.05 8.48
CA SER A 304 8.43 6.91 8.69
C SER A 304 9.14 7.23 7.38
N TYR A 305 9.11 6.30 6.41
CA TYR A 305 9.62 6.47 5.04
C TYR A 305 8.64 7.17 4.09
N LYS A 306 7.56 7.76 4.61
CA LYS A 306 6.45 8.36 3.86
C LYS A 306 5.83 7.35 2.90
N THR A 307 4.96 6.50 3.41
CA THR A 307 4.30 5.44 2.63
C THR A 307 2.82 5.77 2.39
N LEU A 308 2.13 6.26 3.43
CA LEU A 308 0.71 6.59 3.32
C LEU A 308 0.45 7.85 2.46
N LEU A 309 -0.72 7.92 1.85
CA LEU A 309 -1.17 9.11 1.10
C LEU A 309 -1.16 10.37 1.97
N ALA A 310 -1.54 10.25 3.24
CA ALA A 310 -1.50 11.36 4.21
C ALA A 310 -0.08 11.90 4.40
N SER A 311 0.92 11.04 4.45
CA SER A 311 2.35 11.38 4.53
C SER A 311 2.96 11.74 3.18
N ASN A 312 2.14 11.82 2.11
CA ASN A 312 2.56 12.06 0.73
C ASN A 312 3.46 10.93 0.18
N GLY A 313 3.13 9.67 0.50
CA GLY A 313 3.87 8.49 0.05
C GLY A 313 4.00 8.36 -1.47
N PRO A 314 4.90 7.47 -1.94
CA PRO A 314 5.07 7.20 -3.36
C PRO A 314 3.82 6.52 -3.89
N ARG A 315 3.45 6.85 -5.12
CA ARG A 315 2.30 6.24 -5.78
C ARG A 315 2.39 6.41 -7.28
N HIS A 316 2.03 5.35 -7.98
CA HIS A 316 2.05 5.28 -9.44
C HIS A 316 0.68 4.91 -9.98
N GLU A 317 0.30 5.43 -11.14
CA GLU A 317 -0.86 4.91 -11.86
C GLU A 317 -0.45 3.60 -12.53
N VAL A 318 -1.16 2.51 -12.23
CA VAL A 318 -0.85 1.16 -12.71
C VAL A 318 -0.99 1.10 -14.23
N ASP A 319 0.05 0.65 -14.93
CA ASP A 319 0.03 0.37 -16.36
C ASP A 319 0.55 -1.05 -16.60
N SER A 320 -0.30 -1.93 -17.09
CA SER A 320 0.02 -3.33 -17.40
C SER A 320 1.16 -3.53 -18.41
N GLY A 321 1.68 -2.49 -19.01
CA GLY A 321 2.84 -2.50 -19.91
C GLY A 321 4.09 -1.84 -19.35
N PHE A 322 4.02 -1.23 -18.15
CA PHE A 322 5.10 -0.43 -17.59
C PHE A 322 5.28 -0.72 -16.09
N TYR A 323 6.06 -1.75 -15.75
CA TYR A 323 6.24 -2.23 -14.39
C TYR A 323 7.61 -2.94 -14.22
N LEU A 324 7.97 -3.22 -13.00
CA LEU A 324 9.11 -4.06 -12.63
C LEU A 324 8.66 -5.53 -12.52
N GLY A 325 9.61 -6.48 -12.51
CA GLY A 325 9.33 -7.89 -12.30
C GLY A 325 8.64 -8.61 -13.45
N SER A 326 7.92 -9.65 -13.10
CA SER A 326 7.13 -10.52 -13.97
C SER A 326 5.63 -10.39 -13.74
N ILE A 327 5.23 -9.83 -12.62
CA ILE A 327 3.85 -9.56 -12.21
C ILE A 327 3.64 -8.05 -12.31
N ALA A 328 2.58 -7.61 -12.92
CA ALA A 328 2.22 -6.19 -12.93
C ALA A 328 1.56 -5.82 -11.60
N PRO A 329 1.82 -4.60 -11.05
CA PRO A 329 1.26 -4.19 -9.77
C PRO A 329 -0.27 -4.22 -9.79
N ASP A 330 -0.86 -4.57 -8.66
CA ASP A 330 -2.29 -4.45 -8.48
C ASP A 330 -2.66 -3.06 -7.91
N SER A 331 -3.87 -2.82 -7.49
CA SER A 331 -4.34 -1.49 -7.09
C SER A 331 -4.73 -1.45 -5.64
N GLU A 332 -4.12 -0.55 -4.90
CA GLU A 332 -4.41 -0.29 -3.49
C GLU A 332 -5.19 1.00 -3.28
N GLY A 333 -5.90 1.06 -2.13
CA GLY A 333 -6.61 2.27 -1.68
C GLY A 333 -5.72 3.27 -0.94
N ASP A 334 -4.60 2.82 -0.39
CA ASP A 334 -3.54 3.59 0.29
C ASP A 334 -2.33 2.68 0.48
N GLY A 335 -1.16 3.23 0.84
CA GLY A 335 0.03 2.47 1.14
C GLY A 335 -0.13 1.58 2.38
N PHE A 336 0.61 0.49 2.40
CA PHE A 336 0.71 -0.39 3.56
C PHE A 336 1.94 -0.02 4.39
N THR A 337 1.87 -0.21 5.71
CA THR A 337 2.94 0.20 6.62
C THR A 337 3.62 -0.97 7.31
N SER A 338 3.30 -2.17 6.84
CA SER A 338 3.81 -3.42 7.34
C SER A 338 4.32 -4.26 6.18
N PRO A 339 5.53 -4.84 6.27
CA PRO A 339 6.10 -5.65 5.21
C PRO A 339 5.15 -6.78 4.81
N LEU A 340 4.95 -6.96 3.52
CA LEU A 340 4.09 -8.00 2.96
C LEU A 340 2.58 -7.84 3.22
N ASP A 341 2.10 -6.69 3.70
CA ASP A 341 0.65 -6.49 3.83
C ASP A 341 -0.01 -6.41 2.46
N ASP A 342 0.63 -5.80 1.50
CA ASP A 342 0.23 -5.81 0.11
C ASP A 342 0.20 -7.22 -0.47
N ASN A 343 1.29 -7.95 -0.42
CA ASN A 343 1.39 -9.37 -0.80
C ASN A 343 0.35 -10.30 -0.13
N LYS A 344 -0.32 -9.85 0.93
CA LYS A 344 -1.37 -10.58 1.64
C LYS A 344 -2.78 -10.14 1.25
N ALA A 345 -2.90 -8.88 0.86
CA ALA A 345 -4.18 -8.26 0.47
C ALA A 345 -4.38 -8.31 -1.06
N GLY A 346 -3.29 -8.37 -1.83
CA GLY A 346 -3.24 -8.32 -3.28
C GLY A 346 -2.34 -9.38 -3.91
N LEU A 347 -1.53 -8.98 -4.87
CA LEU A 347 -0.54 -9.81 -5.55
C LEU A 347 0.84 -9.64 -4.87
N ALA A 348 1.71 -10.64 -5.00
CA ALA A 348 3.12 -10.50 -4.62
C ALA A 348 3.89 -9.95 -5.83
N ASP A 349 3.82 -8.67 -6.04
CA ASP A 349 4.33 -7.94 -7.21
C ASP A 349 5.64 -7.19 -6.96
N GLU A 350 6.14 -7.13 -5.71
CA GLU A 350 7.52 -6.74 -5.42
C GLU A 350 8.52 -7.79 -5.92
N ASP A 351 8.44 -8.20 -7.20
CA ASP A 351 9.22 -9.29 -7.77
C ASP A 351 10.30 -8.82 -8.76
N GLY A 352 10.44 -7.54 -8.99
CA GLY A 352 11.34 -6.96 -9.98
C GLY A 352 12.74 -6.68 -9.48
N VAL A 353 12.94 -6.49 -8.16
CA VAL A 353 14.26 -6.17 -7.59
C VAL A 353 14.83 -7.34 -6.81
N GLY A 354 16.01 -7.79 -7.18
CA GLY A 354 16.74 -8.85 -6.49
C GLY A 354 18.17 -8.45 -6.12
N PHE A 355 18.52 -8.51 -4.86
CA PHE A 355 19.91 -8.30 -4.40
C PHE A 355 20.74 -9.54 -4.67
N VAL A 356 21.59 -9.49 -5.71
CA VAL A 356 22.43 -10.63 -6.15
C VAL A 356 23.57 -10.89 -5.18
N THR A 357 24.10 -9.84 -4.56
CA THR A 357 25.13 -9.94 -3.51
C THR A 357 24.69 -9.12 -2.30
N ALA A 358 25.18 -9.53 -1.13
CA ALA A 358 24.88 -8.85 0.13
C ALA A 358 25.31 -7.38 0.12
N LEU A 359 24.61 -6.56 0.90
CA LEU A 359 24.96 -5.16 1.17
C LEU A 359 26.04 -5.12 2.27
N GLU A 360 27.30 -5.33 1.90
CA GLU A 360 28.42 -5.33 2.84
C GLU A 360 29.07 -3.95 2.94
N VAL A 361 29.26 -3.47 4.16
CA VAL A 361 29.86 -2.15 4.43
C VAL A 361 31.18 -1.96 3.70
N GLY A 362 31.28 -0.88 2.93
CA GLY A 362 32.48 -0.51 2.17
C GLY A 362 32.70 -1.30 0.86
N ASN A 363 31.81 -2.22 0.51
CA ASN A 363 31.86 -3.01 -0.72
C ASN A 363 30.86 -2.52 -1.77
N THR A 364 30.91 -3.15 -2.94
CA THR A 364 29.92 -2.94 -4.00
C THR A 364 29.00 -4.14 -4.07
N SER A 365 27.70 -3.92 -3.90
CA SER A 365 26.67 -4.93 -4.09
C SER A 365 26.14 -4.89 -5.52
N LEU A 366 25.79 -6.06 -6.05
CA LEU A 366 25.09 -6.21 -7.32
C LEU A 366 23.60 -6.39 -7.06
N VAL A 367 22.79 -5.65 -7.80
CA VAL A 367 21.32 -5.76 -7.80
C VAL A 367 20.84 -6.06 -9.22
N SER A 368 19.91 -6.98 -9.34
CA SER A 368 19.22 -7.33 -10.59
C SER A 368 17.87 -6.63 -10.58
N VAL A 369 17.58 -5.82 -11.59
CA VAL A 369 16.27 -5.17 -11.75
C VAL A 369 15.67 -5.62 -13.07
N GLN A 370 14.52 -6.29 -13.01
CA GLN A 370 13.77 -6.68 -14.19
C GLN A 370 12.74 -5.59 -14.50
N ALA A 371 12.74 -5.10 -15.74
CA ALA A 371 11.79 -4.10 -16.20
C ALA A 371 10.99 -4.60 -17.39
N SER A 372 9.67 -4.37 -17.41
CA SER A 372 8.79 -4.75 -18.52
C SER A 372 9.15 -4.02 -19.82
N THR A 373 9.59 -2.77 -19.72
CA THR A 373 9.95 -1.90 -20.82
C THR A 373 11.11 -0.97 -20.45
N ALA A 374 11.50 -0.06 -21.34
CA ALA A 374 12.53 0.94 -21.04
C ALA A 374 11.94 2.11 -20.24
N GLY A 375 12.64 2.53 -19.18
CA GLY A 375 12.21 3.62 -18.30
C GLY A 375 13.31 4.07 -17.35
N TYR A 376 12.98 4.97 -16.42
CA TYR A 376 13.89 5.53 -15.44
C TYR A 376 13.67 4.89 -14.07
N LEU A 377 14.76 4.45 -13.45
CA LEU A 377 14.79 3.94 -12.09
C LEU A 377 15.43 4.96 -11.16
N SER A 378 14.74 5.33 -10.11
CA SER A 378 15.30 5.99 -8.92
C SER A 378 15.16 5.07 -7.73
N ALA A 379 16.19 4.98 -6.86
CA ALA A 379 16.14 4.12 -5.69
C ALA A 379 16.89 4.73 -4.51
N TRP A 380 16.46 4.34 -3.31
CA TRP A 380 16.97 4.80 -2.03
C TRP A 380 17.22 3.63 -1.09
N ILE A 381 18.20 3.76 -0.21
CA ILE A 381 18.48 2.84 0.90
C ILE A 381 18.82 3.70 2.11
N ASP A 382 18.13 3.47 3.22
CA ASP A 382 18.41 4.12 4.50
C ASP A 382 19.68 3.50 5.11
N TRP A 383 20.81 4.17 4.95
CA TRP A 383 22.12 3.69 5.38
C TRP A 383 22.39 3.91 6.87
N ASN A 384 21.75 4.87 7.50
CA ASN A 384 21.99 5.23 8.89
C ASN A 384 20.93 4.67 9.85
N GLN A 385 19.84 4.10 9.30
CA GLN A 385 18.71 3.49 10.01
C GLN A 385 17.96 4.49 10.91
N ASP A 386 17.81 5.74 10.44
CA ASP A 386 17.04 6.75 11.15
C ASP A 386 15.55 6.78 10.75
N GLY A 387 15.18 5.98 9.76
CA GLY A 387 13.79 5.72 9.36
C GLY A 387 13.28 6.67 8.27
N ASP A 388 14.17 7.31 7.51
CA ASP A 388 13.78 8.09 6.33
C ASP A 388 14.77 7.89 5.16
N PHE A 389 14.58 8.59 4.03
CA PHE A 389 15.44 8.56 2.83
C PHE A 389 15.98 9.94 2.48
N GLN A 390 16.13 10.85 3.46
CA GLN A 390 16.46 12.25 3.20
C GLN A 390 17.97 12.52 3.18
N ASP A 391 18.76 11.60 3.69
CA ASP A 391 20.16 11.84 3.92
C ASP A 391 21.03 11.75 2.66
N THR A 392 22.11 12.49 2.69
CA THR A 392 23.03 12.53 1.56
C THR A 392 23.68 11.16 1.33
N GLY A 393 23.40 10.57 0.17
CA GLY A 393 23.98 9.29 -0.25
C GLY A 393 22.99 8.13 -0.17
N GLU A 394 21.78 8.35 0.37
CA GLU A 394 20.72 7.35 0.42
C GLU A 394 20.05 7.16 -0.94
N LYS A 395 19.95 8.18 -1.75
CA LYS A 395 19.55 8.01 -3.15
C LYS A 395 20.65 7.29 -3.92
N VAL A 396 20.52 5.97 -4.08
CA VAL A 396 21.52 5.09 -4.71
C VAL A 396 21.45 5.06 -6.22
N PHE A 397 20.24 5.24 -6.78
CA PHE A 397 20.02 5.45 -8.21
C PHE A 397 19.24 6.74 -8.44
N SER A 398 19.67 7.52 -9.43
CA SER A 398 19.05 8.77 -9.82
C SER A 398 18.77 8.72 -11.31
N ASP A 399 17.52 8.46 -11.67
CA ASP A 399 17.05 8.37 -13.07
C ASP A 399 17.91 7.45 -13.94
N SER A 400 18.29 6.28 -13.39
CA SER A 400 19.05 5.26 -14.11
C SER A 400 18.19 4.68 -15.22
N LEU A 401 18.62 4.80 -16.47
CA LEU A 401 17.87 4.27 -17.60
C LEU A 401 17.95 2.75 -17.63
N LEU A 402 16.80 2.09 -17.49
CA LEU A 402 16.64 0.66 -17.69
C LEU A 402 16.23 0.33 -19.12
N THR A 403 16.53 -0.88 -19.54
CA THR A 403 16.01 -1.50 -20.77
C THR A 403 15.05 -2.64 -20.41
N SER A 404 14.13 -2.98 -21.31
CA SER A 404 13.26 -4.15 -21.11
C SER A 404 14.07 -5.41 -20.80
N GLY A 405 13.64 -6.18 -19.81
CA GLY A 405 14.30 -7.37 -19.29
C GLY A 405 15.22 -7.09 -18.11
N ILE A 406 16.12 -8.00 -17.82
CA ILE A 406 17.00 -7.93 -16.65
C ILE A 406 18.11 -6.90 -16.85
N ASN A 407 18.24 -5.97 -15.92
CA ASN A 407 19.30 -4.98 -15.82
C ASN A 407 20.16 -5.28 -14.58
N SER A 408 21.46 -5.41 -14.77
CA SER A 408 22.42 -5.60 -13.66
C SER A 408 23.01 -4.27 -13.27
N LEU A 409 22.75 -3.84 -12.05
CA LEU A 409 23.19 -2.56 -11.50
C LEU A 409 24.13 -2.79 -10.31
N SER A 410 24.84 -1.74 -9.91
CA SER A 410 25.80 -1.80 -8.79
C SER A 410 25.49 -0.73 -7.78
N ILE A 411 25.46 -1.09 -6.50
CA ILE A 411 25.27 -0.20 -5.37
C ILE A 411 26.57 -0.16 -4.55
N ALA A 412 27.13 1.03 -4.36
CA ALA A 412 28.26 1.20 -3.46
C ALA A 412 27.76 1.39 -2.03
N VAL A 413 27.98 0.40 -1.17
CA VAL A 413 27.58 0.47 0.24
C VAL A 413 28.57 1.38 0.98
N PRO A 414 28.08 2.45 1.66
CA PRO A 414 28.98 3.37 2.37
C PRO A 414 29.79 2.67 3.46
N ALA A 415 31.05 3.05 3.64
CA ALA A 415 31.89 2.53 4.72
C ALA A 415 31.39 2.92 6.14
N GLY A 416 30.47 3.86 6.23
CA GLY A 416 29.83 4.31 7.48
C GLY A 416 28.37 3.86 7.61
N ALA A 417 27.91 2.94 6.75
CA ALA A 417 26.56 2.42 6.86
C ALA A 417 26.36 1.64 8.17
N THR A 418 25.21 1.78 8.79
CA THR A 418 24.86 1.08 10.03
C THR A 418 24.52 -0.37 9.72
N ILE A 419 25.15 -1.32 10.43
CA ILE A 419 24.88 -2.75 10.28
C ILE A 419 23.51 -3.05 10.88
N GLY A 420 22.69 -3.83 10.19
CA GLY A 420 21.36 -4.23 10.65
C GLY A 420 20.32 -4.21 9.56
N SER A 421 19.07 -4.41 9.96
CA SER A 421 17.90 -4.34 9.06
C SER A 421 17.50 -2.89 8.82
N THR A 422 17.18 -2.58 7.58
CA THR A 422 16.67 -1.28 7.12
C THR A 422 15.79 -1.48 5.90
N TRP A 423 15.42 -0.39 5.25
CA TRP A 423 14.55 -0.40 4.08
C TRP A 423 15.23 0.17 2.85
N SER A 424 14.76 -0.30 1.69
CA SER A 424 15.05 0.29 0.38
C SER A 424 13.74 0.52 -0.36
N ARG A 425 13.73 1.55 -1.21
CA ARG A 425 12.62 1.92 -2.09
C ARG A 425 13.13 2.03 -3.51
N PHE A 426 12.43 1.41 -4.46
CA PHE A 426 12.69 1.51 -5.88
C PHE A 426 11.47 2.09 -6.56
N ARG A 427 11.66 3.09 -7.42
CA ARG A 427 10.59 3.70 -8.20
C ARG A 427 10.94 3.67 -9.67
N PHE A 428 10.13 3.00 -10.46
CA PHE A 428 10.28 2.90 -11.90
C PHE A 428 9.22 3.74 -12.61
N SER A 429 9.60 4.60 -13.56
CA SER A 429 8.69 5.54 -14.21
C SER A 429 9.14 5.91 -15.63
N GLU A 430 8.18 6.33 -16.48
CA GLU A 430 8.47 6.99 -17.75
C GLU A 430 9.14 8.35 -17.56
N ALA A 431 8.83 9.04 -16.48
CA ALA A 431 9.36 10.36 -16.17
C ALA A 431 10.60 10.29 -15.25
N SER A 432 11.61 11.09 -15.54
CA SER A 432 12.75 11.30 -14.66
C SER A 432 12.45 12.33 -13.57
N GLY A 433 13.29 12.37 -12.52
CA GLY A 433 13.24 13.38 -11.47
C GLY A 433 12.29 13.05 -10.32
N LEU A 434 11.92 11.78 -10.14
CA LEU A 434 11.12 11.36 -8.99
C LEU A 434 11.91 11.47 -7.69
N ASP A 435 11.19 11.87 -6.63
CA ASP A 435 11.64 11.75 -5.26
C ASP A 435 11.15 10.44 -4.64
N TYR A 436 11.61 10.10 -3.42
CA TYR A 436 11.14 8.89 -2.72
C TYR A 436 9.67 8.96 -2.30
N PHE A 437 9.01 10.09 -2.48
CA PHE A 437 7.59 10.34 -2.18
C PHE A 437 6.86 10.95 -3.39
N GLY A 438 5.55 11.15 -3.27
CA GLY A 438 4.73 11.84 -4.26
C GLY A 438 4.27 10.97 -5.43
N GLY A 439 3.28 11.46 -6.18
CA GLY A 439 2.63 10.76 -7.29
C GLY A 439 3.43 10.75 -8.58
N ALA A 440 3.25 9.69 -9.37
CA ALA A 440 3.73 9.56 -10.74
C ALA A 440 2.62 9.03 -11.67
N THR A 441 2.70 9.37 -12.95
CA THR A 441 1.64 9.09 -13.93
C THR A 441 1.63 7.65 -14.43
N THR A 442 2.75 6.94 -14.32
CA THR A 442 2.91 5.54 -14.72
C THR A 442 4.04 4.92 -13.92
N GLY A 443 4.07 3.62 -13.85
CA GLY A 443 5.17 2.88 -13.26
C GLY A 443 4.77 2.11 -12.03
N GLU A 444 5.75 1.91 -11.15
CA GLU A 444 5.64 1.07 -9.96
C GLU A 444 6.58 1.55 -8.88
N VAL A 445 6.22 1.30 -7.63
CA VAL A 445 7.10 1.40 -6.47
C VAL A 445 7.27 0.04 -5.83
N GLU A 446 8.50 -0.36 -5.56
CA GLU A 446 8.82 -1.56 -4.78
C GLU A 446 9.61 -1.18 -3.53
N ASP A 447 9.12 -1.60 -2.38
CA ASP A 447 9.74 -1.40 -1.08
C ASP A 447 10.24 -2.72 -0.50
N HIS A 448 11.55 -2.80 -0.24
CA HIS A 448 12.15 -4.02 0.25
C HIS A 448 12.85 -3.84 1.60
N PRO A 449 12.56 -4.71 2.59
CA PRO A 449 13.41 -4.82 3.76
C PRO A 449 14.79 -5.37 3.34
N VAL A 450 15.86 -4.70 3.74
CA VAL A 450 17.23 -5.10 3.41
C VAL A 450 18.10 -5.21 4.66
N THR A 451 19.17 -5.99 4.58
CA THR A 451 20.14 -6.12 5.67
C THR A 451 21.50 -5.64 5.23
N ILE A 452 22.05 -4.67 5.98
CA ILE A 452 23.42 -4.20 5.83
C ILE A 452 24.31 -5.07 6.70
N MET A 453 25.38 -5.64 6.13
CA MET A 453 26.26 -6.59 6.78
C MET A 453 27.68 -6.07 6.92
N GLU A 454 28.41 -6.62 7.90
CA GLU A 454 29.84 -6.42 8.02
C GLU A 454 30.58 -7.09 6.85
N ASN A 455 31.67 -6.49 6.42
CA ASN A 455 32.48 -7.00 5.32
C ASN A 455 33.06 -8.39 5.64
N GLY A 456 32.89 -9.34 4.72
CA GLY A 456 33.33 -10.74 4.88
C GLY A 456 32.33 -11.65 5.57
N SER A 457 31.13 -11.17 5.82
CA SER A 457 30.02 -11.98 6.39
C SER A 457 29.43 -12.95 5.37
N SER A 458 28.75 -14.00 5.86
CA SER A 458 27.96 -14.91 5.05
C SER A 458 26.62 -15.22 5.73
N LEU A 459 25.61 -15.63 4.96
CA LEU A 459 24.28 -15.91 5.48
C LEU A 459 23.96 -17.40 5.42
N ARG A 460 23.21 -17.86 6.41
CA ARG A 460 22.52 -19.16 6.39
C ARG A 460 21.03 -18.95 6.68
N TYR A 461 20.19 -19.70 6.00
CA TYR A 461 18.76 -19.54 6.05
C TYR A 461 18.05 -20.80 6.51
N TYR A 462 16.89 -20.63 7.16
CA TYR A 462 15.96 -21.68 7.47
C TYR A 462 14.50 -21.18 7.25
N PRO A 463 13.64 -21.88 6.50
CA PRO A 463 13.93 -23.08 5.71
C PRO A 463 14.72 -22.76 4.43
N SER A 464 14.62 -21.55 3.90
CA SER A 464 15.31 -21.04 2.72
C SER A 464 15.43 -19.51 2.78
N GLU A 465 16.03 -18.90 1.78
CA GLU A 465 16.22 -17.44 1.69
C GLU A 465 14.90 -16.66 1.65
N SER A 466 13.91 -17.15 0.92
CA SER A 466 12.61 -16.50 0.74
C SER A 466 11.41 -17.28 1.30
N GLY A 467 11.58 -18.56 1.65
CA GLY A 467 10.48 -19.41 2.12
C GLY A 467 10.25 -19.32 3.63
N TYR A 468 9.07 -19.74 4.05
CA TYR A 468 8.68 -19.87 5.45
C TYR A 468 8.49 -21.33 5.85
N ALA A 469 8.90 -21.71 7.07
CA ALA A 469 8.51 -22.94 7.71
C ALA A 469 7.21 -22.74 8.48
N THR A 470 6.42 -23.81 8.61
CA THR A 470 5.20 -23.81 9.42
C THR A 470 5.46 -24.55 10.73
N ILE A 471 5.17 -23.91 11.87
CA ILE A 471 5.09 -24.56 13.19
C ILE A 471 3.64 -24.56 13.67
N ALA A 472 3.15 -25.72 14.08
CA ALA A 472 1.76 -25.93 14.51
C ALA A 472 1.72 -26.66 15.84
N PHE A 473 0.81 -26.24 16.74
CA PHE A 473 0.69 -26.74 18.10
C PHE A 473 -0.73 -27.19 18.40
N GLU A 474 -0.84 -28.25 19.23
CA GLU A 474 -2.03 -28.66 19.95
C GLU A 474 -1.87 -28.29 21.43
N ASP A 475 -2.74 -27.42 21.96
CA ASP A 475 -2.56 -26.82 23.29
C ASP A 475 -3.18 -27.63 24.46
N ASN A 476 -3.79 -28.77 24.14
CA ASN A 476 -4.41 -29.65 25.16
C ASN A 476 -3.42 -30.54 25.91
N TRP A 477 -2.12 -30.50 25.61
CA TRP A 477 -1.11 -31.27 26.32
C TRP A 477 -1.29 -31.18 27.85
N PRO A 478 -1.13 -32.27 28.61
CA PRO A 478 -0.73 -33.65 28.24
C PRO A 478 -1.87 -34.56 27.77
N LYS A 479 -3.05 -34.01 27.46
CA LYS A 479 -4.15 -34.74 26.80
C LYS A 479 -3.99 -34.54 25.27
N GLU A 480 -4.49 -35.49 24.52
CA GLU A 480 -4.36 -35.48 23.06
C GLU A 480 -5.30 -34.44 22.39
N GLY A 481 -6.38 -34.05 23.05
CA GLY A 481 -7.33 -33.08 22.52
C GLY A 481 -8.16 -33.59 21.36
N ASP A 482 -8.49 -32.75 20.41
CA ASP A 482 -9.11 -33.08 19.11
C ASP A 482 -8.07 -33.31 18.01
N TYR A 483 -6.81 -33.05 18.33
CA TYR A 483 -5.62 -33.38 17.56
C TYR A 483 -5.64 -32.80 16.15
N ASP A 484 -6.07 -31.58 16.02
CA ASP A 484 -6.14 -30.90 14.72
C ASP A 484 -4.91 -29.99 14.43
N LEU A 485 -4.02 -29.83 15.43
CA LEU A 485 -2.75 -29.08 15.29
C LEU A 485 -2.95 -27.68 14.69
N ASN A 486 -4.02 -26.99 15.04
CA ASN A 486 -4.35 -25.67 14.57
C ASN A 486 -4.61 -24.67 15.71
N ASP A 487 -4.41 -25.11 16.98
CA ASP A 487 -4.58 -24.26 18.15
C ASP A 487 -3.67 -23.00 18.09
N VAL A 488 -2.41 -23.19 17.68
CA VAL A 488 -1.48 -22.09 17.40
C VAL A 488 -0.64 -22.47 16.18
N VAL A 489 -0.74 -21.70 15.11
CA VAL A 489 0.06 -21.93 13.91
C VAL A 489 0.81 -20.66 13.55
N PHE A 490 2.14 -20.75 13.45
CA PHE A 490 2.99 -19.70 12.95
C PHE A 490 3.69 -20.12 11.66
N LYS A 491 3.89 -19.18 10.77
CA LYS A 491 4.90 -19.29 9.72
C LYS A 491 6.09 -18.43 10.12
N PHE A 492 7.31 -18.93 9.92
CA PHE A 492 8.52 -18.20 10.32
C PHE A 492 9.72 -18.60 9.47
N ARG A 493 10.69 -17.72 9.43
CA ARG A 493 12.01 -17.96 8.83
C ARG A 493 13.11 -17.43 9.74
N ILE A 494 14.30 -17.96 9.59
CA ILE A 494 15.51 -17.57 10.36
C ILE A 494 16.63 -17.30 9.39
N THR A 495 17.36 -16.20 9.64
CA THR A 495 18.60 -15.87 8.95
C THR A 495 19.71 -15.74 9.99
N GLU A 496 20.76 -16.52 9.85
CA GLU A 496 22.00 -16.36 10.62
C GLU A 496 23.05 -15.61 9.80
N THR A 497 23.67 -14.59 10.39
CA THR A 497 24.85 -13.92 9.84
C THR A 497 26.09 -14.49 10.49
N LEU A 498 27.05 -14.90 9.67
CA LEU A 498 28.32 -15.48 10.11
C LEU A 498 29.45 -14.52 9.74
N ASP A 499 30.45 -14.40 10.62
CA ASP A 499 31.71 -13.69 10.35
C ASP A 499 32.65 -14.49 9.43
N GLU A 500 33.81 -13.92 9.13
CA GLU A 500 34.88 -14.58 8.33
C GLU A 500 35.39 -15.89 8.93
N ASN A 501 35.18 -16.12 10.24
CA ASN A 501 35.57 -17.33 10.97
C ASN A 501 34.42 -18.34 11.07
N SER A 502 33.28 -18.05 10.46
CA SER A 502 32.05 -18.84 10.54
C SER A 502 31.39 -18.84 11.94
N ALA A 503 31.66 -17.87 12.79
CA ALA A 503 30.96 -17.65 14.03
C ALA A 503 29.66 -16.87 13.76
N ILE A 504 28.58 -17.25 14.42
CA ILE A 504 27.29 -16.56 14.26
C ILE A 504 27.35 -15.25 15.03
N THR A 505 27.19 -14.13 14.34
CA THR A 505 27.22 -12.78 14.91
C THR A 505 25.84 -12.17 15.09
N ARG A 506 24.85 -12.63 14.32
CA ARG A 506 23.46 -12.16 14.36
C ARG A 506 22.49 -13.29 14.02
N VAL A 507 21.33 -13.26 14.62
CA VAL A 507 20.19 -14.12 14.29
C VAL A 507 18.96 -13.26 14.09
N LEU A 508 18.38 -13.31 12.92
CA LEU A 508 17.12 -12.65 12.58
C LEU A 508 16.02 -13.70 12.47
N ILE A 509 14.94 -13.58 13.27
CA ILE A 509 13.77 -14.46 13.23
C ILE A 509 12.57 -13.62 12.86
N GLN A 510 11.94 -13.94 11.73
CA GLN A 510 10.74 -13.26 11.24
C GLN A 510 9.59 -14.25 11.15
N GLY A 511 8.36 -13.81 11.47
CA GLY A 511 7.22 -14.68 11.34
C GLY A 511 5.89 -14.02 11.66
N TYR A 512 4.81 -14.75 11.38
CA TYR A 512 3.45 -14.28 11.58
C TYR A 512 2.52 -15.37 12.06
N LEU A 513 1.49 -14.98 12.84
CA LEU A 513 0.44 -15.85 13.33
C LEU A 513 -0.50 -16.21 12.17
N SER A 514 -0.43 -17.45 11.72
CA SER A 514 -1.23 -17.94 10.59
C SER A 514 -2.61 -18.46 10.99
N ALA A 515 -2.74 -19.05 12.19
CA ALA A 515 -4.04 -19.49 12.72
C ALA A 515 -4.04 -19.57 14.24
N TYR A 516 -5.23 -19.49 14.83
CA TYR A 516 -5.45 -19.65 16.26
C TYR A 516 -6.83 -20.30 16.53
N GLY A 517 -6.85 -21.64 16.69
CA GLY A 517 -8.03 -22.43 17.03
C GLY A 517 -8.26 -22.55 18.53
N ALA A 518 -7.27 -22.19 19.34
CA ALA A 518 -7.25 -22.42 20.77
C ALA A 518 -8.41 -21.80 21.56
N GLY A 519 -9.02 -22.60 22.37
CA GLY A 519 -9.91 -22.14 23.46
C GLY A 519 -9.18 -21.44 24.60
N TYR A 520 -7.91 -21.78 24.82
CA TYR A 520 -7.06 -21.26 25.88
C TYR A 520 -6.33 -19.98 25.49
N HIS A 521 -5.54 -19.46 26.41
CA HIS A 521 -4.64 -18.33 26.20
C HIS A 521 -3.20 -18.85 26.15
N ASN A 522 -2.54 -18.70 25.01
CA ASN A 522 -1.20 -19.16 24.78
C ASN A 522 -0.24 -17.99 24.51
N GLY A 523 0.93 -18.03 25.13
CA GLY A 523 2.09 -17.25 24.74
C GLY A 523 2.94 -18.03 23.74
N PHE A 524 3.85 -17.34 23.03
CA PHE A 524 4.78 -17.91 22.07
C PHE A 524 6.19 -17.36 22.30
N ALA A 525 7.20 -18.21 22.18
CA ALA A 525 8.59 -17.86 22.42
C ALA A 525 9.55 -18.69 21.57
N PHE A 526 10.78 -18.18 21.43
CA PHE A 526 11.94 -18.89 20.88
C PHE A 526 13.03 -19.04 21.94
N ARG A 527 13.53 -20.26 22.13
CA ARG A 527 14.73 -20.52 22.91
C ARG A 527 15.93 -20.73 22.00
N LEU A 528 16.97 -19.94 22.21
CA LEU A 528 18.28 -20.09 21.59
C LEU A 528 19.16 -20.98 22.49
N GLY A 529 18.90 -22.29 22.47
CA GLY A 529 19.55 -23.23 23.38
C GLY A 529 21.07 -23.23 23.22
N GLY A 530 21.78 -23.33 24.34
CA GLY A 530 23.24 -23.29 24.40
C GLY A 530 23.82 -21.88 24.56
N ILE A 531 23.00 -20.82 24.50
CA ILE A 531 23.39 -19.42 24.74
C ILE A 531 22.79 -18.94 26.05
N ASN A 532 23.59 -18.26 26.86
CA ASN A 532 23.09 -17.65 28.09
C ASN A 532 22.44 -16.30 27.79
N ARG A 533 21.45 -15.95 28.57
CA ARG A 533 20.82 -14.64 28.53
C ARG A 533 21.81 -13.48 28.60
N SER A 534 22.88 -13.63 29.40
CA SER A 534 23.93 -12.61 29.57
C SER A 534 24.78 -12.37 28.31
N ASP A 535 24.73 -13.29 27.35
CA ASP A 535 25.52 -13.22 26.12
C ASP A 535 24.79 -12.45 25.01
N ILE A 536 23.50 -12.09 25.26
CA ILE A 536 22.68 -11.32 24.34
C ILE A 536 22.96 -9.82 24.50
N SER A 537 23.19 -9.14 23.40
CA SER A 537 23.43 -7.70 23.35
C SER A 537 22.13 -6.91 23.64
N SER A 538 22.27 -5.77 24.32
CA SER A 538 21.18 -4.83 24.50
C SER A 538 20.73 -4.13 23.21
N ALA A 539 21.47 -4.29 22.11
CA ALA A 539 21.08 -3.82 20.78
C ALA A 539 20.05 -4.72 20.12
N SER A 540 19.79 -5.93 20.69
CA SER A 540 18.75 -6.84 20.18
C SER A 540 17.37 -6.21 20.31
N THR A 541 16.50 -6.40 19.31
CA THR A 541 15.18 -5.79 19.23
C THR A 541 14.09 -6.81 19.01
N LEU A 542 12.85 -6.42 19.34
CA LEU A 542 11.62 -7.09 19.00
C LEU A 542 10.67 -6.09 18.35
N THR A 543 10.10 -6.42 17.21
CA THR A 543 9.02 -5.65 16.61
C THR A 543 7.74 -6.46 16.51
N HIS A 544 6.59 -5.78 16.55
CA HIS A 544 5.28 -6.33 16.25
C HIS A 544 4.62 -5.46 15.20
N ASN A 545 4.19 -6.05 14.08
CA ASN A 545 3.61 -5.31 12.96
C ASN A 545 4.46 -4.08 12.59
N SER A 546 5.76 -4.30 12.42
CA SER A 546 6.78 -3.29 12.14
C SER A 546 6.96 -2.19 13.21
N VAL A 547 6.32 -2.31 14.38
CA VAL A 547 6.47 -1.36 15.49
C VAL A 547 7.45 -1.90 16.51
N LEU A 548 8.55 -1.17 16.74
CA LEU A 548 9.55 -1.50 17.74
C LEU A 548 8.90 -1.55 19.14
N GLN A 549 9.14 -2.66 19.86
CA GLN A 549 8.66 -2.82 21.22
C GLN A 549 9.62 -2.20 22.24
N GLU A 550 9.08 -1.75 23.40
CA GLU A 550 9.91 -1.22 24.50
C GLU A 550 10.88 -2.27 25.08
N SER A 551 10.49 -3.54 25.05
CA SER A 551 11.30 -4.70 25.46
C SER A 551 11.76 -5.47 24.22
N ASN A 552 13.01 -5.90 24.19
CA ASN A 552 13.52 -6.81 23.16
C ASN A 552 13.00 -8.25 23.28
N GLY A 553 12.05 -8.52 24.15
CA GLY A 553 11.46 -9.84 24.39
C GLY A 553 12.31 -10.81 25.18
N LEU A 554 13.57 -10.48 25.51
CA LEU A 554 14.48 -11.38 26.26
C LEU A 554 13.99 -11.60 27.71
N GLU A 555 13.64 -12.84 28.04
CA GLU A 555 13.06 -13.20 29.32
C GLU A 555 14.01 -12.95 30.50
N SER A 556 13.53 -12.23 31.53
CA SER A 556 14.37 -11.80 32.67
C SER A 556 14.66 -12.94 33.66
N ASP A 557 13.77 -13.90 33.78
CA ASP A 557 13.77 -14.93 34.83
C ASP A 557 14.39 -16.27 34.37
N SER A 558 14.98 -16.31 33.18
CA SER A 558 15.71 -17.44 32.64
C SER A 558 17.22 -17.17 32.57
N ASN A 559 18.03 -18.23 32.75
CA ASN A 559 19.47 -18.17 32.46
C ASN A 559 19.77 -18.41 30.97
N GLU A 560 18.90 -19.12 30.26
CA GLU A 560 18.99 -19.32 28.81
C GLU A 560 18.49 -18.09 28.04
N ALA A 561 18.94 -17.91 26.82
CA ALA A 561 18.43 -16.89 25.92
C ALA A 561 17.04 -17.32 25.37
N ILE A 562 15.98 -16.81 25.98
CA ILE A 562 14.58 -17.06 25.58
C ILE A 562 13.96 -15.71 25.21
N PHE A 563 13.44 -15.62 24.02
CA PHE A 563 12.72 -14.45 23.51
C PHE A 563 11.21 -14.70 23.50
N ILE A 564 10.50 -13.97 24.33
CA ILE A 564 9.03 -13.99 24.39
C ILE A 564 8.51 -13.10 23.25
N VAL A 565 7.92 -13.73 22.25
CA VAL A 565 7.25 -13.04 21.14
C VAL A 565 5.96 -12.38 21.61
N SER A 566 5.16 -13.11 22.36
CA SER A 566 3.93 -12.59 22.99
C SER A 566 3.57 -13.44 24.19
N ASP A 567 3.15 -12.81 25.29
CA ASP A 567 2.62 -13.49 26.47
C ASP A 567 1.20 -14.02 26.28
N ASP A 568 0.43 -13.42 25.37
CA ASP A 568 -0.98 -13.77 25.11
C ASP A 568 -1.37 -13.48 23.66
N LEU A 569 -1.30 -14.49 22.83
CA LEU A 569 -1.66 -14.42 21.40
C LEU A 569 -3.15 -14.11 21.19
N LYS A 570 -4.01 -14.58 22.10
CA LYS A 570 -5.45 -14.39 21.97
C LYS A 570 -5.84 -12.90 22.02
N GLN A 571 -5.06 -12.07 22.69
CA GLN A 571 -5.28 -10.62 22.73
C GLN A 571 -4.85 -9.91 21.43
N LYS A 572 -4.14 -10.60 20.54
CA LYS A 572 -3.76 -10.06 19.23
C LYS A 572 -4.84 -10.26 18.16
N LEU A 573 -5.84 -11.12 18.46
CA LEU A 573 -6.88 -11.49 17.49
C LEU A 573 -7.97 -10.42 17.37
N PRO A 574 -8.65 -10.33 16.21
CA PRO A 574 -9.80 -9.46 16.01
C PRO A 574 -10.94 -9.82 16.96
N ALA A 575 -11.65 -8.82 17.46
CA ALA A 575 -12.81 -9.04 18.33
C ALA A 575 -13.93 -9.76 17.55
N GLY A 576 -14.38 -10.93 18.08
CA GLY A 576 -15.53 -11.67 17.57
C GLY A 576 -15.21 -12.91 16.73
N CYS A 577 -13.95 -13.14 16.35
CA CYS A 577 -13.51 -14.41 15.78
C CYS A 577 -12.91 -15.31 16.88
N MET A 578 -13.55 -16.45 17.14
CA MET A 578 -13.09 -17.40 18.16
C MET A 578 -12.10 -18.42 17.58
N TYR A 579 -12.20 -18.73 16.30
CA TYR A 579 -11.41 -19.71 15.58
C TYR A 579 -10.73 -19.04 14.38
N TYR A 580 -9.72 -18.22 14.70
CA TYR A 580 -9.02 -17.40 13.71
C TYR A 580 -8.33 -18.28 12.67
N ARG A 581 -8.79 -18.19 11.42
CA ARG A 581 -8.27 -18.91 10.25
C ARG A 581 -8.23 -20.44 10.41
N THR A 582 -9.09 -21.02 11.25
CA THR A 582 -9.32 -22.49 11.36
C THR A 582 -10.73 -22.88 10.93
N ALA A 583 -11.70 -21.96 11.07
CA ALA A 583 -13.08 -22.13 10.62
C ALA A 583 -13.38 -21.20 9.44
N GLN A 584 -14.14 -21.67 8.45
CA GLN A 584 -14.44 -20.91 7.22
C GLN A 584 -15.08 -19.53 7.45
N HIS A 585 -15.83 -19.37 8.54
CA HIS A 585 -16.49 -18.10 8.85
C HIS A 585 -15.61 -17.11 9.61
N CYS A 586 -14.39 -17.49 9.90
CA CYS A 586 -13.36 -16.67 10.54
C CYS A 586 -12.14 -16.48 9.63
N GLN A 587 -12.38 -16.25 8.35
CA GLN A 587 -11.33 -15.85 7.43
C GLN A 587 -11.06 -14.37 7.64
N GLU A 588 -9.91 -14.06 8.21
CA GLU A 588 -9.47 -12.71 8.55
C GLU A 588 -8.10 -12.48 7.92
N ALA A 589 -7.81 -11.23 7.60
CA ALA A 589 -6.47 -10.82 7.23
C ALA A 589 -5.45 -11.16 8.32
N LEU A 590 -4.18 -11.24 7.99
CA LEU A 590 -3.12 -11.44 8.97
C LEU A 590 -3.09 -10.24 9.94
N VAL A 591 -3.03 -10.52 11.23
CA VAL A 591 -3.21 -9.50 12.27
C VAL A 591 -2.00 -9.36 13.19
N PHE A 592 -1.08 -10.32 13.15
CA PHE A 592 0.07 -10.31 14.05
C PHE A 592 1.32 -10.88 13.38
N GLU A 593 2.31 -10.04 13.26
CA GLU A 593 3.65 -10.35 12.78
C GLU A 593 4.68 -9.98 13.82
N PHE A 594 5.85 -10.61 13.74
CA PHE A 594 6.96 -10.30 14.63
C PHE A 594 8.30 -10.43 13.91
N GLU A 595 9.25 -9.66 14.41
CA GLU A 595 10.66 -9.80 14.07
C GLU A 595 11.48 -9.74 15.37
N ILE A 596 12.38 -10.69 15.56
CA ILE A 596 13.38 -10.69 16.62
C ILE A 596 14.74 -10.55 15.96
N ASP A 597 15.41 -9.46 16.21
CA ASP A 597 16.78 -9.22 15.74
C ASP A 597 17.77 -9.35 16.90
N VAL A 598 18.51 -10.46 16.90
CA VAL A 598 19.38 -10.86 17.98
C VAL A 598 20.84 -10.58 17.66
N TYR A 599 21.47 -9.75 18.47
CA TYR A 599 22.91 -9.52 18.46
C TYR A 599 23.54 -10.13 19.71
N PHE A 600 24.76 -10.66 19.54
CA PHE A 600 25.53 -11.21 20.66
C PHE A 600 26.51 -10.18 21.20
N ASN A 601 26.84 -10.25 22.49
CA ASN A 601 27.89 -9.43 23.07
C ASN A 601 29.28 -9.81 22.49
N GLU A 602 30.17 -8.85 22.40
CA GLU A 602 31.54 -9.07 21.89
C GLU A 602 32.23 -10.21 22.66
N GLY A 603 32.80 -11.17 21.93
CA GLY A 603 33.48 -12.33 22.47
C GLY A 603 32.56 -13.49 22.91
N THR A 604 31.27 -13.45 22.61
CA THR A 604 30.38 -14.58 22.84
C THR A 604 30.77 -15.77 21.97
N ASP A 605 30.91 -16.94 22.59
CA ASP A 605 31.12 -18.19 21.86
C ASP A 605 29.77 -18.77 21.40
N THR A 606 29.45 -18.57 20.12
CA THR A 606 28.21 -19.09 19.52
C THR A 606 28.32 -20.52 19.00
N SER A 607 29.45 -21.21 19.22
CA SER A 607 29.61 -22.60 18.76
C SER A 607 28.71 -23.62 19.48
N SER A 608 28.20 -23.25 20.65
CA SER A 608 27.23 -24.04 21.41
C SER A 608 25.78 -23.71 21.09
N LEU A 609 25.50 -22.71 20.26
CA LEU A 609 24.15 -22.40 19.83
C LEU A 609 23.53 -23.59 19.12
N MET A 610 22.33 -23.96 19.55
CA MET A 610 21.54 -25.01 18.92
C MET A 610 21.33 -24.67 17.45
N THR A 611 21.30 -25.69 16.59
CA THR A 611 21.06 -25.47 15.14
C THR A 611 19.65 -24.98 14.86
N MET A 612 19.48 -24.16 13.79
CA MET A 612 18.16 -23.80 13.29
C MET A 612 17.30 -25.05 13.06
N PRO A 613 16.01 -25.01 13.36
CA PRO A 613 15.17 -23.82 13.64
C PRO A 613 15.16 -23.37 15.10
N TYR A 614 16.13 -23.72 15.91
CA TYR A 614 16.12 -23.47 17.36
C TYR A 614 14.97 -24.23 18.05
N ASP A 615 14.37 -23.62 19.07
CA ASP A 615 13.29 -24.26 19.81
C ASP A 615 12.12 -23.27 19.99
N PRO A 616 11.24 -23.12 18.97
CA PRO A 616 9.99 -22.40 19.12
C PRO A 616 9.03 -23.20 19.98
N PHE A 617 8.36 -22.56 20.94
CA PHE A 617 7.42 -23.22 21.84
C PHE A 617 6.28 -22.29 22.25
N ILE A 618 5.13 -22.90 22.65
CA ILE A 618 4.03 -22.19 23.30
C ILE A 618 4.02 -22.46 24.79
N PHE A 619 3.42 -21.55 25.55
CA PHE A 619 3.26 -21.68 26.99
C PHE A 619 1.91 -21.09 27.46
N ALA A 620 1.41 -21.52 28.63
CA ALA A 620 0.18 -20.95 29.17
C ALA A 620 0.39 -19.48 29.55
N THR A 621 -0.49 -18.58 29.09
CA THR A 621 -0.42 -17.15 29.42
C THR A 621 -0.47 -16.94 30.92
N PRO A 622 0.48 -16.17 31.49
CA PRO A 622 0.47 -15.85 32.93
C PRO A 622 -0.81 -15.11 33.33
N GLY A 623 -1.48 -15.54 34.39
CA GLY A 623 -2.70 -14.90 34.89
C GLY A 623 -4.00 -15.28 34.18
N ALA A 624 -3.95 -15.98 33.05
CA ALA A 624 -5.13 -16.46 32.36
C ALA A 624 -5.69 -17.74 32.99
N TYR A 625 -7.02 -17.94 32.83
CA TYR A 625 -7.69 -19.14 33.34
C TYR A 625 -7.30 -20.34 32.49
N VAL A 626 -6.90 -21.41 33.18
CA VAL A 626 -6.62 -22.71 32.57
C VAL A 626 -7.62 -23.76 33.11
N ARG A 627 -8.24 -24.48 32.23
CA ARG A 627 -9.36 -25.39 32.49
C ARG A 627 -8.88 -26.80 32.97
N ASP A 628 -9.84 -27.58 33.53
CA ASP A 628 -9.80 -29.06 33.66
C ASP A 628 -8.60 -29.68 34.38
N GLY A 629 -8.52 -29.43 35.69
CA GLY A 629 -7.60 -30.16 36.57
C GLY A 629 -6.31 -29.44 36.89
N LEU A 630 -6.05 -28.34 36.20
CA LEU A 630 -5.02 -27.38 36.60
C LEU A 630 -5.65 -26.34 37.54
N TRP A 631 -5.53 -26.56 38.84
CA TRP A 631 -6.13 -25.74 39.90
C TRP A 631 -5.40 -24.42 40.14
N TYR A 632 -4.33 -24.18 39.41
CA TYR A 632 -3.52 -22.99 39.48
C TYR A 632 -3.20 -22.52 38.06
N ASN A 633 -2.88 -21.27 37.95
CA ASN A 633 -2.42 -20.69 36.69
C ASN A 633 -0.93 -21.03 36.49
N PRO A 634 -0.60 -21.97 35.59
CA PRO A 634 0.76 -22.45 35.47
C PRO A 634 1.73 -21.46 34.84
N GLY A 635 1.24 -20.53 33.98
CA GLY A 635 2.11 -19.63 33.24
C GLY A 635 3.21 -20.44 32.53
N ARG A 636 4.46 -19.98 32.67
CA ARG A 636 5.65 -20.64 32.13
C ARG A 636 5.90 -22.06 32.67
N GLY A 637 5.23 -22.48 33.73
CA GLY A 637 5.28 -23.89 34.22
C GLY A 637 4.60 -24.89 33.31
N LEU A 638 3.87 -24.48 32.29
CA LEU A 638 3.27 -25.32 31.27
C LEU A 638 3.72 -24.88 29.88
N GLU A 639 4.56 -25.70 29.25
CA GLU A 639 5.16 -25.43 27.93
C GLU A 639 4.87 -26.63 26.99
N ILE A 640 4.85 -26.35 25.71
CA ILE A 640 4.76 -27.36 24.66
C ILE A 640 5.83 -27.06 23.62
N HIS A 641 6.76 -28.01 23.51
CA HIS A 641 7.90 -27.94 22.59
C HIS A 641 7.77 -28.98 21.47
N LEU A 642 8.65 -28.90 20.51
CA LEU A 642 8.81 -29.97 19.51
C LEU A 642 9.14 -31.31 20.18
N ALA A 643 8.75 -32.38 19.52
CA ALA A 643 9.02 -33.74 20.03
C ALA A 643 10.52 -33.91 20.34
N ASP A 644 10.79 -34.52 21.50
CA ASP A 644 12.13 -34.80 22.03
C ASP A 644 12.98 -33.55 22.38
N GLN A 645 12.43 -32.34 22.31
CA GLN A 645 13.04 -31.17 22.90
C GLN A 645 12.72 -31.13 24.40
N ALA A 646 13.78 -31.00 25.21
CA ALA A 646 13.59 -30.84 26.65
C ALA A 646 12.98 -29.48 26.98
N PRO A 647 12.01 -29.39 27.90
CA PRO A 647 11.44 -28.11 28.29
C PRO A 647 12.46 -27.20 28.99
N THR A 648 12.11 -25.90 29.16
CA THR A 648 12.98 -24.95 29.84
C THR A 648 13.08 -25.19 31.35
N GLU A 649 13.98 -24.45 32.02
CA GLU A 649 14.13 -24.56 33.50
C GLU A 649 12.90 -24.09 34.30
N GLN A 650 11.98 -23.36 33.68
CA GLN A 650 10.75 -22.87 34.32
C GLN A 650 9.59 -23.88 34.25
N PHE A 651 9.71 -24.90 33.39
CA PHE A 651 8.69 -25.90 33.20
C PHE A 651 8.48 -26.76 34.46
N ASP A 652 7.20 -27.03 34.81
CA ASP A 652 6.85 -27.95 35.91
C ASP A 652 6.90 -29.40 35.43
N THR A 653 8.00 -30.10 35.72
CA THR A 653 8.23 -31.50 35.32
C THR A 653 7.23 -32.48 35.91
N TYR A 654 6.39 -32.06 36.88
CA TYR A 654 5.33 -32.86 37.43
C TYR A 654 4.34 -33.43 36.38
N TRP A 655 4.14 -32.69 35.27
CA TRP A 655 3.18 -33.04 34.23
C TRP A 655 3.68 -34.07 33.22
N LEU A 656 4.98 -34.37 33.16
CA LEU A 656 5.54 -35.33 32.22
C LEU A 656 5.03 -36.74 32.49
N GLY A 657 4.63 -37.44 31.43
CA GLY A 657 4.11 -38.80 31.49
C GLY A 657 2.66 -38.94 32.01
N TRP A 658 1.88 -37.82 32.04
CA TRP A 658 0.48 -37.84 32.40
C TRP A 658 -0.43 -38.01 31.17
N TRP A 659 -1.58 -38.66 31.37
CA TRP A 659 -2.62 -38.95 30.37
C TRP A 659 -2.05 -39.59 29.09
N SER A 660 -2.10 -38.89 27.96
CA SER A 660 -1.61 -39.38 26.67
C SER A 660 -0.11 -39.14 26.47
N ASP A 661 0.49 -38.28 27.29
CA ASP A 661 1.93 -38.01 27.20
C ASP A 661 2.77 -39.21 27.66
N SER A 662 3.79 -39.52 26.88
CA SER A 662 4.74 -40.59 27.20
C SER A 662 6.17 -40.06 27.38
N SER A 663 6.30 -38.81 27.83
CA SER A 663 7.58 -38.19 28.13
C SER A 663 8.32 -38.95 29.24
N ASP A 664 9.60 -39.20 29.00
CA ASP A 664 10.54 -39.80 29.93
C ASP A 664 11.90 -39.13 29.84
N PRO A 665 12.21 -38.22 30.77
CA PRO A 665 13.52 -37.52 30.78
C PRO A 665 14.73 -38.45 30.77
N ALA A 666 14.62 -39.68 31.32
CA ALA A 666 15.73 -40.60 31.36
C ALA A 666 16.14 -41.14 29.97
N THR A 667 15.24 -41.06 29.02
CA THR A 667 15.43 -41.48 27.63
C THR A 667 15.45 -40.32 26.65
N SER A 668 15.41 -39.08 27.16
CA SER A 668 15.30 -37.83 26.35
C SER A 668 14.07 -37.81 25.45
N ARG A 669 12.99 -38.42 25.94
CA ARG A 669 11.71 -38.46 25.25
C ARG A 669 10.78 -37.38 25.83
N TYR A 670 10.28 -36.48 24.99
CA TYR A 670 9.40 -35.38 25.40
C TYR A 670 8.29 -35.12 24.40
N PHE A 671 7.16 -34.63 24.87
CA PHE A 671 6.04 -34.04 24.11
C PHE A 671 5.52 -34.92 22.96
N LYS A 672 5.39 -36.23 23.20
CA LYS A 672 4.77 -37.17 22.26
C LYS A 672 4.08 -38.35 22.97
N THR A 673 3.05 -38.88 22.32
CA THR A 673 2.31 -40.05 22.78
C THR A 673 3.16 -41.33 22.67
N SER A 674 2.65 -42.44 23.17
CA SER A 674 3.28 -43.76 23.00
C SER A 674 3.38 -44.19 21.53
N SER A 675 2.54 -43.65 20.65
CA SER A 675 2.54 -43.86 19.19
C SER A 675 3.37 -42.82 18.46
N ASN A 676 4.14 -42.01 19.17
CA ASN A 676 4.96 -40.89 18.64
C ASN A 676 4.18 -39.72 18.03
N HIS A 677 2.89 -39.60 18.29
CA HIS A 677 2.12 -38.42 17.90
C HIS A 677 2.56 -37.25 18.76
N PRO A 678 3.10 -36.15 18.16
CA PRO A 678 3.60 -34.99 18.90
C PRO A 678 2.50 -33.98 19.16
N TRP A 679 2.71 -33.04 20.11
CA TRP A 679 1.86 -31.85 20.31
C TRP A 679 2.37 -30.63 19.60
N ALA A 680 3.52 -30.70 18.92
CA ALA A 680 4.02 -29.67 18.06
C ALA A 680 4.63 -30.28 16.79
N LEU A 681 4.29 -29.71 15.64
CA LEU A 681 4.79 -30.11 14.33
C LEU A 681 5.55 -28.97 13.69
N LEU A 682 6.72 -29.29 13.15
CA LEU A 682 7.50 -28.40 12.35
C LEU A 682 7.62 -28.94 10.92
N ILE A 683 7.18 -28.15 9.97
CA ILE A 683 7.21 -28.47 8.54
C ILE A 683 8.09 -27.41 7.87
N PRO A 684 9.22 -27.81 7.23
CA PRO A 684 10.16 -26.84 6.62
C PRO A 684 9.64 -26.31 5.26
N ASP A 685 8.35 -26.05 5.21
CA ASP A 685 7.64 -25.56 4.04
C ASP A 685 6.33 -24.91 4.47
N GLU A 686 5.66 -24.25 3.56
CA GLU A 686 4.30 -23.77 3.77
C GLU A 686 3.33 -24.96 3.85
N TRP A 687 2.44 -24.92 4.83
CA TRP A 687 1.51 -26.01 5.09
C TRP A 687 0.10 -25.49 5.36
N SER A 688 -0.90 -26.22 4.85
CA SER A 688 -2.32 -25.99 5.10
C SER A 688 -2.76 -26.89 6.26
N TRP A 689 -3.03 -26.32 7.42
CA TRP A 689 -3.43 -27.04 8.64
C TRP A 689 -4.85 -27.60 8.54
N PRO A 690 -5.20 -28.63 9.34
CA PRO A 690 -6.58 -29.14 9.42
C PRO A 690 -7.56 -28.04 9.84
N ARG A 691 -8.81 -28.16 9.39
CA ARG A 691 -9.88 -27.29 9.88
C ARG A 691 -10.19 -27.61 11.34
N GLU A 692 -10.79 -26.66 12.01
CA GLU A 692 -11.28 -26.77 13.38
C GLU A 692 -12.03 -28.06 13.63
N HIS A 693 -11.62 -28.83 14.68
CA HIS A 693 -12.14 -30.11 15.06
C HIS A 693 -12.00 -31.24 14.02
N VAL A 694 -11.08 -31.13 13.11
CA VAL A 694 -10.72 -32.18 12.14
C VAL A 694 -9.38 -32.78 12.54
N ASP A 695 -9.40 -34.01 13.04
CA ASP A 695 -8.19 -34.75 13.41
C ASP A 695 -7.16 -34.76 12.26
N LEU A 696 -5.90 -34.54 12.62
CA LEU A 696 -4.79 -34.46 11.65
C LEU A 696 -4.71 -35.73 10.78
N VAL A 697 -4.98 -36.92 11.34
CA VAL A 697 -4.96 -38.17 10.56
C VAL A 697 -6.14 -38.26 9.58
N GLU A 698 -7.26 -37.59 9.87
CA GLU A 698 -8.36 -37.45 8.90
C GLU A 698 -8.00 -36.50 7.77
N ALA A 699 -7.33 -35.40 8.10
CA ALA A 699 -6.90 -34.40 7.10
C ALA A 699 -5.73 -34.91 6.26
N TYR A 700 -4.76 -35.60 6.91
CA TYR A 700 -3.55 -36.11 6.29
C TYR A 700 -3.34 -37.60 6.66
N PRO A 701 -3.97 -38.54 5.95
CA PRO A 701 -3.97 -39.99 6.34
C PRO A 701 -2.59 -40.64 6.40
N GLU A 702 -1.60 -40.13 5.67
CA GLU A 702 -0.23 -40.67 5.70
C GLU A 702 0.56 -40.25 6.96
N PHE A 703 0.05 -39.28 7.74
CA PHE A 703 0.71 -38.76 8.94
C PHE A 703 0.90 -39.85 10.02
N ALA A 704 -0.10 -40.71 10.24
CA ALA A 704 0.01 -41.78 11.24
C ALA A 704 1.24 -42.67 10.98
N GLY A 705 1.44 -43.09 9.73
CA GLY A 705 2.59 -43.92 9.36
C GLY A 705 3.94 -43.16 9.49
N TYR A 706 3.93 -41.84 9.26
CA TYR A 706 5.08 -40.98 9.51
C TYR A 706 5.43 -40.93 11.00
N ALA A 707 4.47 -40.59 11.85
CA ALA A 707 4.69 -40.47 13.28
C ALA A 707 5.07 -41.81 13.93
N GLU A 708 4.32 -42.91 13.65
CA GLU A 708 4.60 -44.24 14.19
C GLU A 708 5.98 -44.79 13.82
N SER A 709 6.49 -44.45 12.64
CA SER A 709 7.83 -44.80 12.20
C SER A 709 8.94 -43.93 12.81
N GLY A 710 8.57 -42.91 13.59
CA GLY A 710 9.55 -41.94 14.11
C GLY A 710 10.10 -41.00 13.04
N GLY A 711 9.32 -40.74 11.99
CA GLY A 711 9.70 -39.85 10.91
C GLY A 711 10.48 -40.51 9.77
N GLU A 712 10.54 -41.88 9.72
CA GLU A 712 11.29 -42.58 8.66
C GLU A 712 10.44 -42.85 7.41
N ASN A 713 9.13 -42.97 7.54
CA ASN A 713 8.23 -43.26 6.43
C ASN A 713 7.35 -42.05 6.12
N ASN A 714 6.78 -42.02 4.91
CA ASN A 714 5.82 -40.99 4.45
C ASN A 714 6.33 -39.54 4.63
N LEU A 715 7.58 -39.29 4.32
CA LEU A 715 8.23 -38.00 4.53
C LEU A 715 7.51 -36.79 3.87
N GLN A 716 6.67 -37.06 2.88
CA GLN A 716 5.90 -36.04 2.16
C GLN A 716 4.41 -36.02 2.56
N TRP A 717 4.07 -36.56 3.75
CA TRP A 717 2.69 -36.66 4.24
C TRP A 717 1.95 -35.31 4.24
N TYR A 718 2.66 -34.22 4.42
CA TYR A 718 2.14 -32.86 4.58
C TYR A 718 1.78 -32.17 3.25
N LEU A 719 2.17 -32.72 2.11
CA LEU A 719 1.87 -32.13 0.81
C LEU A 719 0.36 -32.09 0.56
N LEU A 720 -0.12 -31.00 -0.02
CA LEU A 720 -1.55 -30.78 -0.25
C LEU A 720 -2.19 -31.88 -1.10
N GLU A 721 -1.46 -32.47 -2.02
CA GLU A 721 -1.92 -33.62 -2.83
C GLU A 721 -2.16 -34.90 -2.02
N LYS A 722 -1.66 -34.96 -0.78
CA LYS A 722 -1.85 -36.06 0.18
C LYS A 722 -3.00 -35.80 1.14
N ALA A 723 -3.49 -34.57 1.17
CA ALA A 723 -4.55 -34.16 2.07
C ALA A 723 -5.93 -34.65 1.59
N THR A 724 -6.82 -34.89 2.52
CA THR A 724 -8.23 -35.20 2.27
C THR A 724 -8.96 -33.90 1.91
N GLU A 725 -9.56 -33.85 0.74
CA GLU A 725 -10.31 -32.70 0.26
C GLU A 725 -11.36 -32.21 1.30
N ASN A 726 -11.43 -30.87 1.46
CA ASN A 726 -12.31 -30.18 2.42
C ASN A 726 -12.02 -30.44 3.92
N LYS A 727 -10.90 -31.06 4.27
CA LYS A 727 -10.50 -31.29 5.66
C LYS A 727 -9.42 -30.34 6.18
N TYR A 728 -8.81 -29.56 5.32
CA TYR A 728 -7.79 -28.56 5.64
C TYR A 728 -8.30 -27.15 5.36
N TYR A 729 -7.66 -26.19 6.00
CA TYR A 729 -7.90 -24.77 5.77
C TYR A 729 -7.08 -24.33 4.55
N LEU A 730 -7.75 -23.67 3.60
CA LEU A 730 -7.09 -22.87 2.56
C LEU A 730 -7.36 -21.41 2.93
N SER A 731 -6.31 -20.62 3.03
CA SER A 731 -6.49 -19.18 2.87
C SER A 731 -7.08 -18.96 1.47
N GLU A 732 -8.18 -18.25 1.34
CA GLU A 732 -8.56 -17.74 0.02
C GLU A 732 -7.42 -16.80 -0.40
N GLU A 733 -6.82 -17.12 -1.56
CA GLU A 733 -5.86 -16.27 -2.27
C GLU A 733 -6.47 -14.95 -2.59
#